data_7cb79e11a56525de7c2278428ef48ec3
#
_entry.id   7cb79e11a56525de7c2278428ef48ec3
#
_cell.length_a   1.000
_cell.length_b   1.000
_cell.length_c   1.000
_cell.angle_alpha   90.00
_cell.angle_beta   90.00
_cell.angle_gamma   90.00
#
_symmetry.space_group_name_H-M   'P 1'
#
loop_
_entity.id
_entity.type
_entity.pdbx_description
1 polymer ?
#
loop_
_entity_poly.entity_id
_entity_poly.type
_entity_poly.pdbx_seq_one_letter_code
_entity_poly.pdbx_strand_id
1 'polypeptide(L)'
;QNKTIKGRVIDANGEPVIGASVLEKGTTNGTITDVDGNFQLNVKEGALLSISYIGYAAQELVAQANMNITLKEDTELLDEVVVLGYGAGQRKQDLSASVGVLSNTEDLVTRPVSSTEGMLQGQLAGVVVSSNGGDPTGTPNIVIRGQGSQNGDNVLWVVDGVPGAPIASMNDIESIVVLKDAASAAIYGAQSGAGGVVLVTTKKAKEGAPSLSYDATFGIRQAMNLIEPLNAEEQLKMRQLSYANAGLSLPAGWDVSKNPWVGTTRTDWMDEIFRTGFYQRHNVALNVGTENYSNRLSFAFDQDEGVLENTFDKHFTLRYNGKFKLNKWVTISEDLIWKNHEDRSVDTNSGYTGAVIAAMFMPASATVYNPLDGTYGGTTTEDPAYIAQYGSNFADAHGDAVNPMRLLEAHNRYDKTSEVWSTTSLEIANIVPGLKFTSRFTYSLEHQNYKNFSPIRDEVGKPELSNSLNNYSYRTDAWKTENTLTYDNTFNDKHTVGVLLSTTADHYAMRGLEVDGKDFADESSYLQYLSYAGSTTAYDFLTGPDANVSLIGRLAYSYDDRYFLTASWRRDYAGRLPKDNNYGDFPALTAAWKISNEAFFPENDVVNLLKVRASWGRVGNLGSIGYNYKSAVLKKSSWSEQAQYGPESGKVWENFVYNGVALNPNLTWETSEQWDLGIDLDMFNNRLNVALDYFDKRTFNLIQEQTMNWPNTIGISGMLVNQGEIRNRGFEAQMSWKDKINKDWSYFVSGNFSYIKNKVSDIGVKNQDGTPGVWTGEGGFRNIPYIYQTAQGQPLNSFYLIKTDGLFQSDAEVA
;
A
#
# COMPACT_ATOMS: atom_id res chain seq x y z
N GLN A 1 9.05 -6.05 57.57
CA GLN A 1 8.97 -4.63 57.99
C GLN A 1 9.38 -3.78 56.80
N ASN A 2 8.69 -2.63 56.59
CA ASN A 2 9.13 -1.69 55.56
C ASN A 2 10.38 -0.98 56.06
N LYS A 3 11.39 -0.87 55.19
CA LYS A 3 12.62 -0.10 55.44
C LYS A 3 12.76 1.01 54.40
N THR A 4 13.22 2.15 54.86
CA THR A 4 13.59 3.25 53.99
C THR A 4 14.97 2.95 53.41
N ILE A 5 15.05 2.78 52.10
CA ILE A 5 16.30 2.64 51.34
C ILE A 5 16.67 4.00 50.74
N LYS A 6 17.95 4.23 50.58
CA LYS A 6 18.51 5.40 49.90
C LYS A 6 19.50 4.89 48.84
N GLY A 7 19.61 5.62 47.76
CA GLY A 7 20.60 5.28 46.77
C GLY A 7 20.89 6.43 45.82
N ARG A 8 21.89 6.22 44.98
CA ARG A 8 22.27 7.12 43.91
C ARG A 8 22.35 6.36 42.60
N VAL A 9 21.76 6.90 41.58
CA VAL A 9 21.81 6.38 40.19
C VAL A 9 22.76 7.24 39.40
N ILE A 10 23.76 6.63 38.81
CA ILE A 10 24.78 7.26 37.96
C ILE A 10 24.85 6.52 36.60
N ASP A 11 25.42 7.16 35.60
CA ASP A 11 25.78 6.52 34.33
C ASP A 11 27.16 5.84 34.38
N ALA A 12 27.61 5.26 33.27
CA ALA A 12 28.92 4.62 33.13
C ALA A 12 30.11 5.58 33.28
N ASN A 13 29.89 6.90 33.12
CA ASN A 13 30.89 7.95 33.31
C ASN A 13 30.92 8.52 34.73
N GLY A 14 30.01 8.03 35.61
CA GLY A 14 29.88 8.50 36.99
C GLY A 14 29.00 9.75 37.16
N GLU A 15 28.32 10.19 36.09
CA GLU A 15 27.41 11.32 36.14
C GLU A 15 26.04 10.94 36.70
N PRO A 16 25.35 11.84 37.49
CA PRO A 16 24.05 11.53 38.06
C PRO A 16 22.96 11.43 37.01
N VAL A 17 22.17 10.36 37.03
CA VAL A 17 21.01 10.19 36.16
C VAL A 17 19.79 10.81 36.87
N ILE A 18 19.38 11.98 36.39
CA ILE A 18 18.29 12.79 36.96
C ILE A 18 16.95 12.29 36.42
N GLY A 19 15.96 12.07 37.28
CA GLY A 19 14.61 11.65 36.88
C GLY A 19 14.50 10.15 36.58
N ALA A 20 15.52 9.34 36.89
CA ALA A 20 15.42 7.89 36.74
C ALA A 20 14.31 7.35 37.66
N SER A 21 13.46 6.49 37.09
CA SER A 21 12.39 5.81 37.85
C SER A 21 12.96 4.67 38.68
N VAL A 22 12.66 4.63 39.95
CA VAL A 22 12.98 3.54 40.88
C VAL A 22 11.67 3.00 41.45
N LEU A 23 11.27 1.80 40.98
CA LEU A 23 9.98 1.19 41.30
C LEU A 23 10.16 -0.14 42.05
N GLU A 24 9.39 -0.40 43.10
CA GLU A 24 9.27 -1.73 43.71
C GLU A 24 8.49 -2.63 42.73
N LYS A 25 9.17 -3.64 42.19
CA LYS A 25 8.62 -4.52 41.11
C LYS A 25 7.29 -5.15 41.55
N GLY A 26 6.28 -5.08 40.67
CA GLY A 26 4.94 -5.63 40.92
C GLY A 26 4.06 -4.74 41.83
N THR A 27 4.46 -3.49 42.11
CA THR A 27 3.67 -2.53 42.87
C THR A 27 3.66 -1.15 42.20
N THR A 28 2.85 -0.24 42.70
CA THR A 28 2.86 1.20 42.34
C THR A 28 3.76 2.03 43.24
N ASN A 29 4.53 1.40 44.16
CA ASN A 29 5.41 2.08 45.09
C ASN A 29 6.73 2.42 44.40
N GLY A 30 6.96 3.70 44.07
CA GLY A 30 8.16 4.16 43.37
C GLY A 30 8.51 5.60 43.68
N THR A 31 9.68 6.01 43.21
CA THR A 31 10.21 7.38 43.27
C THR A 31 11.04 7.68 42.03
N ILE A 32 11.40 8.93 41.84
CA ILE A 32 12.34 9.37 40.82
C ILE A 32 13.60 9.94 41.44
N THR A 33 14.72 9.87 40.78
CA THR A 33 15.99 10.46 41.24
C THR A 33 15.98 11.99 41.13
N ASP A 34 16.61 12.64 42.10
CA ASP A 34 16.81 14.09 42.15
C ASP A 34 17.94 14.57 41.20
N VAL A 35 18.26 15.87 41.30
CA VAL A 35 19.30 16.51 40.44
C VAL A 35 20.73 15.99 40.68
N ASP A 36 20.97 15.33 41.81
CA ASP A 36 22.24 14.67 42.15
C ASP A 36 22.18 13.15 41.91
N GLY A 37 21.08 12.66 41.29
CA GLY A 37 20.84 11.24 41.05
C GLY A 37 20.40 10.46 42.27
N ASN A 38 20.12 11.10 43.42
CA ASN A 38 19.75 10.40 44.65
C ASN A 38 18.25 10.07 44.64
N PHE A 39 17.93 8.97 45.31
CA PHE A 39 16.55 8.57 45.56
C PHE A 39 16.36 8.06 46.99
N GLN A 40 15.13 8.14 47.46
CA GLN A 40 14.72 7.53 48.72
C GLN A 40 13.35 6.87 48.54
N LEU A 41 13.25 5.58 48.89
CA LEU A 41 12.03 4.80 48.74
C LEU A 41 11.80 3.91 49.97
N ASN A 42 10.54 3.73 50.36
CA ASN A 42 10.18 2.91 51.49
C ASN A 42 9.61 1.57 50.99
N VAL A 43 10.38 0.49 51.10
CA VAL A 43 10.07 -0.82 50.51
C VAL A 43 10.16 -1.95 51.54
N LYS A 44 9.60 -3.12 51.22
CA LYS A 44 9.78 -4.33 52.03
C LYS A 44 11.24 -4.78 51.95
N GLU A 45 11.72 -5.34 53.07
CA GLU A 45 13.09 -5.90 53.12
C GLU A 45 13.23 -7.00 52.12
N GLY A 46 14.24 -6.88 51.22
CA GLY A 46 14.49 -7.84 50.10
C GLY A 46 13.58 -7.65 48.87
N ALA A 47 12.82 -6.54 48.78
CA ALA A 47 12.05 -6.23 47.60
C ALA A 47 12.94 -6.09 46.36
N LEU A 48 12.45 -6.50 45.20
CA LEU A 48 13.13 -6.30 43.92
C LEU A 48 12.77 -4.90 43.39
N LEU A 49 13.77 -4.10 43.10
CA LEU A 49 13.60 -2.77 42.50
C LEU A 49 13.84 -2.84 41.01
N SER A 50 12.99 -2.22 40.23
CA SER A 50 13.21 -1.96 38.80
C SER A 50 13.62 -0.49 38.63
N ILE A 51 14.81 -0.28 38.08
CA ILE A 51 15.38 1.04 37.83
C ILE A 51 15.45 1.27 36.37
N SER A 52 14.81 2.32 35.85
CA SER A 52 14.74 2.61 34.41
C SER A 52 14.86 4.11 34.15
N TYR A 53 15.49 4.44 33.03
CA TYR A 53 15.58 5.80 32.55
C TYR A 53 15.68 5.79 31.01
N ILE A 54 15.17 6.81 30.35
CA ILE A 54 15.19 6.90 28.88
C ILE A 54 16.62 6.90 28.38
N GLY A 55 16.95 5.98 27.47
CA GLY A 55 18.31 5.81 26.92
C GLY A 55 19.25 4.94 27.75
N TYR A 56 18.74 4.29 28.80
CA TYR A 56 19.51 3.36 29.62
C TYR A 56 18.80 2.01 29.78
N ALA A 57 19.57 0.92 29.78
CA ALA A 57 19.07 -0.42 30.05
C ALA A 57 18.49 -0.51 31.46
N ALA A 58 17.23 -0.98 31.58
CA ALA A 58 16.60 -1.15 32.86
C ALA A 58 17.33 -2.22 33.69
N GLN A 59 17.53 -1.97 34.98
CA GLN A 59 18.18 -2.90 35.91
C GLN A 59 17.23 -3.35 36.99
N GLU A 60 17.31 -4.61 37.39
CA GLU A 60 16.58 -5.15 38.54
C GLU A 60 17.55 -5.50 39.64
N LEU A 61 17.38 -4.91 40.80
CA LEU A 61 18.27 -5.08 41.96
C LEU A 61 17.47 -5.32 43.24
N VAL A 62 17.99 -6.18 44.10
CA VAL A 62 17.40 -6.39 45.41
C VAL A 62 17.68 -5.18 46.29
N ALA A 63 16.63 -4.64 46.93
CA ALA A 63 16.69 -3.46 47.76
C ALA A 63 17.67 -3.62 48.96
N GLN A 64 18.63 -2.70 49.04
CA GLN A 64 19.61 -2.59 50.15
C GLN A 64 19.55 -1.20 50.75
N ALA A 65 20.02 -1.06 52.02
CA ALA A 65 19.89 0.19 52.75
C ALA A 65 20.52 1.41 52.07
N ASN A 66 21.68 1.22 51.43
CA ASN A 66 22.37 2.21 50.59
C ASN A 66 22.78 1.57 49.25
N MET A 67 22.39 2.16 48.15
CA MET A 67 22.62 1.62 46.82
C MET A 67 23.34 2.65 45.95
N ASN A 68 24.41 2.23 45.30
CA ASN A 68 24.99 2.96 44.15
C ASN A 68 24.70 2.13 42.91
N ILE A 69 23.90 2.69 42.03
CA ILE A 69 23.40 2.01 40.85
C ILE A 69 24.02 2.70 39.63
N THR A 70 24.75 1.93 38.83
CA THR A 70 25.29 2.43 37.55
C THR A 70 24.43 1.89 36.45
N LEU A 71 23.68 2.76 35.76
CA LEU A 71 22.94 2.40 34.58
C LEU A 71 23.90 2.37 33.39
N LYS A 72 23.77 1.34 32.60
CA LYS A 72 24.47 1.23 31.31
C LYS A 72 23.59 1.86 30.23
N GLU A 73 24.20 2.59 29.31
CA GLU A 73 23.47 3.09 28.14
C GLU A 73 22.80 1.94 27.43
N ASP A 74 21.56 2.17 27.02
CA ASP A 74 20.80 1.20 26.26
C ASP A 74 21.35 1.18 24.83
N THR A 75 22.12 0.15 24.55
CA THR A 75 22.65 -0.13 23.21
C THR A 75 21.67 -0.98 22.40
N GLU A 76 20.42 -1.09 22.82
CA GLU A 76 19.40 -2.03 22.35
C GLU A 76 18.99 -1.95 20.86
N LEU A 77 19.69 -1.27 20.01
CA LEU A 77 19.54 -1.49 18.56
C LEU A 77 20.06 -2.87 18.09
N LEU A 78 20.78 -3.59 18.97
CA LEU A 78 21.29 -4.93 18.68
C LEU A 78 20.30 -6.06 19.03
N ASP A 79 19.36 -5.80 19.95
CA ASP A 79 18.39 -6.80 20.40
C ASP A 79 16.97 -6.57 19.84
N GLU A 80 16.84 -5.73 18.79
CA GLU A 80 15.56 -5.54 18.10
C GLU A 80 15.05 -6.89 17.58
N VAL A 81 13.96 -7.37 18.19
CA VAL A 81 13.27 -8.59 17.77
C VAL A 81 12.34 -8.31 16.61
N VAL A 82 12.65 -8.87 15.48
CA VAL A 82 11.83 -8.79 14.26
C VAL A 82 10.92 -10.01 14.21
N VAL A 83 9.61 -9.80 14.13
CA VAL A 83 8.64 -10.88 13.93
C VAL A 83 8.53 -11.13 12.43
N LEU A 84 9.06 -12.27 11.96
CA LEU A 84 9.09 -12.63 10.52
C LEU A 84 7.79 -13.31 10.04
N GLY A 85 6.81 -13.51 10.91
CA GLY A 85 5.54 -14.18 10.61
C GLY A 85 5.32 -15.45 11.42
N TYR A 86 4.07 -15.85 11.54
CA TYR A 86 3.62 -17.05 12.29
C TYR A 86 4.18 -17.11 13.73
N GLY A 87 4.45 -15.95 14.33
CA GLY A 87 4.93 -15.82 15.72
C GLY A 87 6.41 -16.17 15.93
N ALA A 88 7.19 -16.37 14.88
CA ALA A 88 8.62 -16.56 14.99
C ALA A 88 9.34 -15.21 15.06
N GLY A 89 9.69 -14.75 16.25
CA GLY A 89 10.56 -13.58 16.44
C GLY A 89 12.03 -13.99 16.40
N GLN A 90 12.86 -13.21 15.69
CA GLN A 90 14.32 -13.36 15.66
C GLN A 90 14.97 -12.00 15.90
N ARG A 91 16.13 -11.98 16.55
CA ARG A 91 16.92 -10.75 16.65
C ARG A 91 17.34 -10.30 15.25
N LYS A 92 17.28 -9.01 14.98
CA LYS A 92 17.65 -8.41 13.68
C LYS A 92 19.04 -8.86 13.22
N GLN A 93 19.99 -8.90 14.14
CA GLN A 93 21.36 -9.34 13.86
C GLN A 93 21.48 -10.83 13.47
N ASP A 94 20.49 -11.67 13.81
CA ASP A 94 20.49 -13.12 13.51
C ASP A 94 19.75 -13.43 12.21
N LEU A 95 19.13 -12.43 11.59
CA LEU A 95 18.43 -12.63 10.33
C LEU A 95 19.38 -12.95 9.22
N SER A 96 19.08 -14.01 8.47
CA SER A 96 19.84 -14.46 7.30
C SER A 96 19.24 -14.03 5.97
N ALA A 97 18.09 -13.32 5.99
CA ALA A 97 17.38 -12.78 4.85
C ALA A 97 17.52 -11.25 4.77
N SER A 98 17.27 -10.67 3.58
CA SER A 98 17.26 -9.21 3.40
C SER A 98 15.92 -8.61 3.87
N VAL A 99 15.96 -7.82 4.95
CA VAL A 99 14.79 -7.16 5.52
C VAL A 99 15.07 -5.67 5.76
N GLY A 100 14.07 -4.84 5.51
CA GLY A 100 14.08 -3.44 5.92
C GLY A 100 13.26 -3.29 7.21
N VAL A 101 13.82 -2.63 8.23
CA VAL A 101 13.14 -2.46 9.53
C VAL A 101 13.03 -0.98 9.85
N LEU A 102 11.83 -0.54 10.21
CA LEU A 102 11.50 0.80 10.69
C LEU A 102 10.91 0.66 12.10
N SER A 103 11.72 0.88 13.11
CA SER A 103 11.35 0.78 14.53
C SER A 103 11.03 2.12 15.17
N ASN A 104 11.58 3.22 14.65
CA ASN A 104 11.26 4.57 15.12
C ASN A 104 10.03 5.11 14.39
N THR A 105 8.85 4.56 14.70
CA THR A 105 7.60 4.96 14.05
C THR A 105 7.07 6.30 14.53
N GLU A 106 7.52 6.81 15.67
CA GLU A 106 7.12 8.13 16.17
C GLU A 106 7.49 9.24 15.21
N ASP A 107 8.71 9.21 14.65
CA ASP A 107 9.13 10.18 13.63
C ASP A 107 8.36 10.00 12.30
N LEU A 108 7.94 8.78 11.98
CA LEU A 108 7.18 8.50 10.77
C LEU A 108 5.75 9.02 10.85
N VAL A 109 5.12 8.93 12.01
CA VAL A 109 3.74 9.42 12.24
C VAL A 109 3.65 10.95 12.16
N THR A 110 4.74 11.66 12.49
CA THR A 110 4.79 13.13 12.38
C THR A 110 4.93 13.63 10.94
N ARG A 111 5.21 12.75 9.98
CA ARG A 111 5.31 13.11 8.56
C ARG A 111 3.93 13.45 7.99
N PRO A 112 3.85 14.43 7.07
CA PRO A 112 2.58 14.84 6.47
C PRO A 112 2.13 13.87 5.37
N VAL A 113 1.88 12.60 5.74
CA VAL A 113 1.41 11.55 4.82
C VAL A 113 -0.02 11.16 5.13
N SER A 114 -0.82 10.83 4.11
CA SER A 114 -2.22 10.43 4.26
C SER A 114 -2.41 8.96 4.58
N SER A 115 -1.42 8.14 4.24
CA SER A 115 -1.55 6.69 4.35
C SER A 115 -0.30 6.06 4.95
N THR A 116 -0.44 4.83 5.42
CA THR A 116 0.69 4.05 5.93
C THR A 116 1.70 3.73 4.84
N GLU A 117 1.25 3.57 3.60
CA GLU A 117 2.11 3.39 2.42
C GLU A 117 3.03 4.60 2.24
N GLY A 118 2.49 5.80 2.42
CA GLY A 118 3.26 7.05 2.38
C GLY A 118 4.36 7.14 3.44
N MET A 119 4.18 6.49 4.60
CA MET A 119 5.21 6.43 5.64
C MET A 119 6.49 5.75 5.15
N LEU A 120 6.40 4.83 4.21
CA LEU A 120 7.55 4.09 3.66
C LEU A 120 8.36 4.88 2.64
N GLN A 121 7.81 6.00 2.13
CA GLN A 121 8.43 6.77 1.05
C GLN A 121 9.81 7.29 1.46
N GLY A 122 10.85 6.89 0.72
CA GLY A 122 12.23 7.30 0.94
C GLY A 122 12.90 6.72 2.18
N GLN A 123 12.27 5.75 2.89
CA GLN A 123 12.80 5.21 4.13
C GLN A 123 13.71 3.99 3.93
N LEU A 124 13.47 3.20 2.91
CA LEU A 124 14.14 1.91 2.71
C LEU A 124 14.70 1.79 1.29
N ALA A 125 15.92 1.28 1.16
CA ALA A 125 16.50 0.94 -0.13
C ALA A 125 15.66 -0.15 -0.82
N GLY A 126 15.45 0.00 -2.14
CA GLY A 126 14.67 -0.94 -2.94
C GLY A 126 13.15 -0.83 -2.82
N VAL A 127 12.65 0.12 -2.02
CA VAL A 127 11.21 0.40 -1.85
C VAL A 127 10.90 1.75 -2.48
N VAL A 128 10.10 1.74 -3.53
CA VAL A 128 9.62 2.93 -4.22
C VAL A 128 8.14 3.11 -3.93
N VAL A 129 7.78 4.28 -3.44
CA VAL A 129 6.39 4.66 -3.17
C VAL A 129 6.03 5.84 -4.04
N SER A 130 4.98 5.71 -4.83
CA SER A 130 4.47 6.77 -5.69
C SER A 130 2.98 7.00 -5.45
N SER A 131 2.60 8.26 -5.26
CA SER A 131 1.20 8.66 -5.16
C SER A 131 0.78 9.39 -6.42
N ASN A 132 -0.46 9.23 -6.82
CA ASN A 132 -1.03 9.82 -8.03
C ASN A 132 -2.06 10.90 -7.67
N GLY A 133 -1.92 12.08 -8.26
CA GLY A 133 -2.99 13.02 -8.55
C GLY A 133 -3.56 13.87 -7.41
N GLY A 134 -3.14 13.76 -6.17
CA GLY A 134 -3.65 14.65 -5.09
C GLY A 134 -5.04 14.30 -4.54
N ASP A 135 -5.65 13.22 -4.96
CA ASP A 135 -6.84 12.64 -4.34
C ASP A 135 -6.46 12.03 -2.98
N PRO A 136 -7.11 12.42 -1.86
CA PRO A 136 -6.77 11.92 -0.53
C PRO A 136 -7.10 10.44 -0.34
N THR A 137 -7.99 9.87 -1.18
CA THR A 137 -8.38 8.45 -1.15
C THR A 137 -7.44 7.56 -1.94
N GLY A 138 -6.56 8.16 -2.76
CA GLY A 138 -5.62 7.46 -3.62
C GLY A 138 -4.59 6.68 -2.80
N THR A 139 -4.61 5.35 -2.88
CA THR A 139 -3.57 4.52 -2.25
C THR A 139 -2.26 4.63 -3.03
N PRO A 140 -1.16 5.04 -2.40
CA PRO A 140 0.14 5.07 -3.04
C PRO A 140 0.56 3.69 -3.54
N ASN A 141 1.11 3.64 -4.74
CA ASN A 141 1.65 2.41 -5.29
C ASN A 141 3.03 2.11 -4.69
N ILE A 142 3.21 0.91 -4.14
CA ILE A 142 4.49 0.45 -3.59
C ILE A 142 5.08 -0.60 -4.54
N VAL A 143 6.32 -0.39 -4.93
CA VAL A 143 7.10 -1.33 -5.72
C VAL A 143 8.38 -1.70 -4.98
N ILE A 144 8.57 -3.00 -4.71
CA ILE A 144 9.76 -3.52 -4.03
C ILE A 144 10.64 -4.24 -5.04
N ARG A 145 11.88 -3.74 -5.20
CA ARG A 145 12.88 -4.32 -6.12
C ARG A 145 12.43 -4.39 -7.59
N GLY A 146 11.65 -3.40 -8.00
CA GLY A 146 11.15 -3.27 -9.38
C GLY A 146 9.97 -4.16 -9.69
N GLN A 147 9.20 -3.77 -10.71
CA GLN A 147 8.01 -4.49 -11.14
C GLN A 147 8.37 -5.85 -11.72
N GLY A 148 7.78 -6.93 -11.18
CA GLY A 148 8.05 -8.30 -11.59
C GLY A 148 6.92 -8.93 -12.40
N SER A 149 5.72 -8.37 -12.38
CA SER A 149 4.56 -8.87 -13.13
C SER A 149 3.83 -7.75 -13.85
N GLN A 150 3.23 -8.07 -14.98
CA GLN A 150 2.34 -7.16 -15.71
C GLN A 150 0.96 -7.06 -15.03
N ASN A 151 0.59 -8.08 -14.25
CA ASN A 151 -0.69 -8.18 -13.58
C ASN A 151 -0.74 -7.47 -12.21
N GLY A 152 0.22 -6.57 -11.96
CA GLY A 152 0.42 -5.89 -10.71
C GLY A 152 1.30 -6.67 -9.73
N ASP A 153 2.09 -5.93 -8.98
CA ASP A 153 2.94 -6.42 -7.90
C ASP A 153 2.40 -5.87 -6.58
N ASN A 154 1.15 -6.21 -6.24
CA ASN A 154 0.57 -5.75 -4.99
C ASN A 154 1.38 -6.30 -3.81
N VAL A 155 1.81 -5.39 -2.94
CA VAL A 155 2.51 -5.72 -1.71
C VAL A 155 1.50 -6.30 -0.72
N LEU A 156 1.84 -7.44 -0.10
CA LEU A 156 1.02 -8.03 0.94
C LEU A 156 1.27 -7.33 2.28
N TRP A 157 0.25 -6.68 2.81
CA TRP A 157 0.26 -6.17 4.18
C TRP A 157 -0.14 -7.25 5.16
N VAL A 158 0.61 -7.37 6.25
CA VAL A 158 0.36 -8.33 7.33
C VAL A 158 0.38 -7.58 8.65
N VAL A 159 -0.75 -7.41 9.30
CA VAL A 159 -0.88 -6.68 10.56
C VAL A 159 -1.02 -7.67 11.72
N ASP A 160 -0.11 -7.60 12.69
CA ASP A 160 -0.03 -8.54 13.83
C ASP A 160 -0.09 -10.03 13.43
N GLY A 161 0.47 -10.34 12.26
CA GLY A 161 0.53 -11.68 11.70
C GLY A 161 -0.73 -12.10 10.92
N VAL A 162 -1.69 -11.20 10.67
CA VAL A 162 -2.90 -11.45 9.88
C VAL A 162 -2.74 -10.81 8.50
N PRO A 163 -2.61 -11.61 7.41
CA PRO A 163 -2.55 -11.09 6.06
C PRO A 163 -3.84 -10.40 5.65
N GLY A 164 -3.70 -9.17 5.09
CA GLY A 164 -4.80 -8.36 4.60
C GLY A 164 -5.60 -7.63 5.68
N ALA A 165 -5.25 -7.77 6.96
CA ALA A 165 -5.93 -7.02 8.02
C ALA A 165 -5.65 -5.51 7.92
N PRO A 166 -6.64 -4.65 8.21
CA PRO A 166 -6.48 -3.21 8.13
C PRO A 166 -5.59 -2.67 9.25
N ILE A 167 -4.94 -1.56 8.97
CA ILE A 167 -4.25 -0.78 10.00
C ILE A 167 -5.28 0.16 10.62
N ALA A 168 -5.46 0.04 11.94
CA ALA A 168 -6.45 0.82 12.66
C ALA A 168 -6.12 2.31 12.67
N SER A 169 -4.87 2.66 12.98
CA SER A 169 -4.33 4.02 12.95
C SER A 169 -2.83 3.97 12.78
N MET A 170 -2.25 4.94 12.08
CA MET A 170 -0.79 5.09 11.99
C MET A 170 -0.16 5.26 13.38
N ASN A 171 -0.84 5.91 14.32
CA ASN A 171 -0.38 6.10 15.70
C ASN A 171 -0.31 4.79 16.52
N ASP A 172 -1.04 3.75 16.08
CA ASP A 172 -0.99 2.44 16.71
C ASP A 172 0.16 1.54 16.22
N ILE A 173 0.93 1.98 15.24
CA ILE A 173 2.07 1.22 14.70
C ILE A 173 3.25 1.29 15.68
N GLU A 174 3.81 0.14 16.03
CA GLU A 174 5.04 -0.01 16.83
C GLU A 174 6.26 -0.20 15.93
N SER A 175 6.13 -1.01 14.88
CA SER A 175 7.21 -1.24 13.90
C SER A 175 6.67 -1.67 12.54
N ILE A 176 7.44 -1.38 11.50
CA ILE A 176 7.19 -1.86 10.14
C ILE A 176 8.42 -2.62 9.66
N VAL A 177 8.21 -3.82 9.13
CA VAL A 177 9.25 -4.66 8.56
C VAL A 177 8.91 -5.00 7.12
N VAL A 178 9.81 -4.69 6.19
CA VAL A 178 9.63 -4.99 4.77
C VAL A 178 10.47 -6.20 4.40
N LEU A 179 9.82 -7.30 4.00
CA LEU A 179 10.48 -8.50 3.48
C LEU A 179 10.72 -8.29 1.98
N LYS A 180 11.99 -8.02 1.64
CA LYS A 180 12.36 -7.61 0.27
C LYS A 180 12.76 -8.78 -0.61
N ASP A 181 13.14 -9.91 -0.03
CA ASP A 181 13.56 -11.11 -0.76
C ASP A 181 12.50 -12.22 -0.76
N ALA A 182 12.55 -13.07 -1.79
CA ALA A 182 11.63 -14.18 -1.92
C ALA A 182 11.80 -15.22 -0.79
N ALA A 183 12.97 -15.31 -0.17
CA ALA A 183 13.21 -16.29 0.89
C ALA A 183 12.51 -15.92 2.20
N SER A 184 12.52 -14.63 2.57
CA SER A 184 11.77 -14.12 3.73
C SER A 184 10.27 -14.11 3.45
N ALA A 185 9.85 -13.77 2.22
CA ALA A 185 8.45 -13.71 1.81
C ALA A 185 7.81 -15.10 1.58
N ALA A 186 8.61 -16.15 1.32
CA ALA A 186 8.10 -17.50 0.99
C ALA A 186 7.17 -18.09 2.06
N ILE A 187 7.34 -17.71 3.32
CA ILE A 187 6.45 -18.16 4.41
C ILE A 187 5.00 -17.67 4.21
N TYR A 188 4.79 -16.57 3.48
CA TYR A 188 3.48 -16.03 3.09
C TYR A 188 3.00 -16.57 1.75
N GLY A 189 3.87 -17.23 0.98
CA GLY A 189 3.56 -17.98 -0.23
C GLY A 189 2.91 -17.15 -1.32
N ALA A 190 1.88 -17.72 -1.92
CA ALA A 190 1.16 -17.12 -3.04
C ALA A 190 0.40 -15.82 -2.71
N GLN A 191 0.15 -15.55 -1.46
CA GLN A 191 -0.47 -14.29 -1.04
C GLN A 191 0.48 -13.11 -1.16
N SER A 192 1.82 -13.35 -1.08
CA SER A 192 2.83 -12.31 -1.21
C SER A 192 3.04 -11.83 -2.65
N GLY A 193 2.61 -12.63 -3.63
CA GLY A 193 2.83 -12.30 -5.04
C GLY A 193 4.30 -12.02 -5.37
N ALA A 194 4.54 -11.30 -6.47
CA ALA A 194 5.86 -10.79 -6.81
C ALA A 194 6.20 -9.47 -6.08
N GLY A 195 5.23 -8.86 -5.39
CA GLY A 195 5.32 -7.52 -4.80
C GLY A 195 6.07 -7.43 -3.47
N GLY A 196 6.27 -8.56 -2.77
CA GLY A 196 6.88 -8.57 -1.43
C GLY A 196 5.87 -8.45 -0.29
N VAL A 197 6.36 -8.36 0.95
CA VAL A 197 5.52 -8.35 2.16
C VAL A 197 5.92 -7.22 3.09
N VAL A 198 4.93 -6.50 3.60
CA VAL A 198 5.08 -5.50 4.66
C VAL A 198 4.41 -6.01 5.93
N LEU A 199 5.22 -6.24 6.96
CA LEU A 199 4.75 -6.66 8.28
C LEU A 199 4.60 -5.43 9.16
N VAL A 200 3.43 -5.27 9.76
CA VAL A 200 3.14 -4.21 10.72
C VAL A 200 2.90 -4.83 12.08
N THR A 201 3.69 -4.42 13.06
CA THR A 201 3.43 -4.74 14.46
C THR A 201 2.80 -3.53 15.11
N THR A 202 1.74 -3.74 15.86
CA THR A 202 1.03 -2.65 16.51
C THR A 202 1.35 -2.58 17.99
N LYS A 203 1.21 -1.38 18.57
CA LYS A 203 1.40 -1.11 19.98
C LYS A 203 0.45 -1.95 20.84
N LYS A 204 0.98 -2.58 21.87
CA LYS A 204 0.22 -3.39 22.85
C LYS A 204 0.40 -2.82 24.26
N ALA A 205 -0.57 -3.06 25.12
CA ALA A 205 -0.42 -2.66 26.51
C ALA A 205 0.74 -3.44 27.16
N LYS A 206 1.62 -2.70 27.84
CA LYS A 206 2.70 -3.28 28.66
C LYS A 206 2.23 -3.44 30.10
N GLU A 207 2.89 -4.30 30.86
CA GLU A 207 2.68 -4.41 32.30
C GLU A 207 3.04 -3.09 32.98
N GLY A 208 2.17 -2.59 33.85
CA GLY A 208 2.37 -1.34 34.57
C GLY A 208 1.08 -0.65 34.99
N ALA A 209 1.20 0.58 35.48
CA ALA A 209 0.05 1.40 35.81
C ALA A 209 -0.80 1.72 34.59
N PRO A 210 -2.13 1.83 34.76
CA PRO A 210 -2.99 2.26 33.62
C PRO A 210 -2.51 3.60 33.04
N SER A 211 -2.45 3.68 31.72
CA SER A 211 -2.05 4.90 31.02
C SER A 211 -3.08 5.29 29.98
N LEU A 212 -3.33 6.59 29.89
CA LEU A 212 -4.16 7.20 28.84
C LEU A 212 -3.26 8.11 28.02
N SER A 213 -3.23 7.92 26.71
CA SER A 213 -2.55 8.81 25.76
C SER A 213 -3.54 9.47 24.83
N TYR A 214 -3.22 10.69 24.44
CA TYR A 214 -3.91 11.43 23.41
C TYR A 214 -2.89 12.05 22.47
N ASP A 215 -2.98 11.70 21.20
CA ASP A 215 -2.12 12.20 20.14
C ASP A 215 -2.99 12.98 19.16
N ALA A 216 -2.55 14.16 18.77
CA ALA A 216 -3.22 14.97 17.76
C ALA A 216 -2.21 15.52 16.74
N THR A 217 -2.57 15.45 15.47
CA THR A 217 -1.78 16.01 14.35
C THR A 217 -2.70 16.86 13.50
N PHE A 218 -2.23 18.06 13.17
CA PHE A 218 -2.91 18.99 12.27
C PHE A 218 -1.93 19.42 11.20
N GLY A 219 -2.42 19.59 9.98
CA GLY A 219 -1.58 20.09 8.90
C GLY A 219 -2.36 20.58 7.71
N ILE A 220 -1.61 21.17 6.79
CA ILE A 220 -2.10 21.65 5.50
C ILE A 220 -1.35 20.96 4.36
N ARG A 221 -1.99 20.85 3.22
CA ARG A 221 -1.41 20.30 1.99
C ARG A 221 -1.64 21.25 0.85
N GLN A 222 -0.64 21.31 -0.02
CA GLN A 222 -0.72 22.05 -1.26
C GLN A 222 -0.09 21.22 -2.38
N ALA A 223 -0.63 21.34 -3.58
CA ALA A 223 -0.01 20.76 -4.75
C ALA A 223 1.32 21.47 -5.04
N MET A 224 2.34 20.69 -5.41
CA MET A 224 3.66 21.21 -5.76
C MET A 224 3.99 20.89 -7.21
N ASN A 225 4.79 21.75 -7.84
CA ASN A 225 5.26 21.56 -9.21
C ASN A 225 4.11 21.37 -10.22
N LEU A 226 3.08 22.19 -10.09
CA LEU A 226 2.00 22.20 -11.08
C LEU A 226 2.55 22.58 -12.45
N ILE A 227 1.97 21.98 -13.47
CA ILE A 227 2.28 22.37 -14.86
C ILE A 227 1.71 23.77 -15.09
N GLU A 228 2.52 24.68 -15.57
CA GLU A 228 2.09 26.02 -15.99
C GLU A 228 1.72 25.98 -17.49
N PRO A 229 0.44 25.89 -17.83
CA PRO A 229 -0.01 25.96 -19.23
C PRO A 229 0.16 27.39 -19.74
N LEU A 230 0.15 27.56 -21.07
CA LEU A 230 0.12 28.88 -21.67
C LEU A 230 -1.11 29.65 -21.18
N ASN A 231 -0.92 30.91 -20.81
CA ASN A 231 -2.06 31.79 -20.56
C ASN A 231 -2.82 32.12 -21.87
N ALA A 232 -4.01 32.71 -21.76
CA ALA A 232 -4.88 32.91 -22.92
C ALA A 232 -4.23 33.81 -24.03
N GLU A 233 -3.40 34.78 -23.65
CA GLU A 233 -2.70 35.64 -24.59
C GLU A 233 -1.60 34.91 -25.34
N GLU A 234 -0.80 34.12 -24.63
CA GLU A 234 0.25 33.28 -25.20
C GLU A 234 -0.33 32.20 -26.10
N GLN A 235 -1.42 31.57 -25.66
CA GLN A 235 -2.13 30.55 -26.44
C GLN A 235 -2.70 31.15 -27.72
N LEU A 236 -3.33 32.33 -27.66
CA LEU A 236 -3.82 33.02 -28.84
C LEU A 236 -2.69 33.35 -29.81
N LYS A 237 -1.59 33.89 -29.32
CA LYS A 237 -0.38 34.19 -30.12
C LYS A 237 0.16 32.94 -30.79
N MET A 238 0.30 31.84 -30.08
CA MET A 238 0.76 30.56 -30.61
C MET A 238 -0.15 30.06 -31.72
N ARG A 239 -1.47 30.15 -31.54
CA ARG A 239 -2.47 29.75 -32.54
C ARG A 239 -2.39 30.64 -33.78
N GLN A 240 -2.35 31.96 -33.62
CA GLN A 240 -2.22 32.90 -34.72
C GLN A 240 -0.95 32.60 -35.55
N LEU A 241 0.20 32.39 -34.90
CA LEU A 241 1.45 32.04 -35.55
C LEU A 241 1.38 30.69 -36.28
N SER A 242 0.81 29.68 -35.63
CA SER A 242 0.67 28.34 -36.21
C SER A 242 -0.15 28.35 -37.50
N TYR A 243 -1.31 29.02 -37.47
CA TYR A 243 -2.16 29.11 -38.67
C TYR A 243 -1.54 30.01 -39.76
N ALA A 244 -0.88 31.11 -39.41
CA ALA A 244 -0.18 31.96 -40.34
C ALA A 244 0.95 31.20 -41.05
N ASN A 245 1.76 30.44 -40.30
CA ASN A 245 2.83 29.61 -40.90
C ASN A 245 2.31 28.50 -41.80
N ALA A 246 1.16 27.94 -41.51
CA ALA A 246 0.50 26.94 -42.33
C ALA A 246 -0.20 27.55 -43.58
N GLY A 247 -0.27 28.88 -43.69
CA GLY A 247 -1.04 29.54 -44.77
C GLY A 247 -2.55 29.35 -44.66
N LEU A 248 -3.04 29.04 -43.46
CA LEU A 248 -4.44 28.78 -43.14
C LEU A 248 -5.10 29.97 -42.48
N SER A 249 -6.42 30.09 -42.69
CA SER A 249 -7.23 31.08 -41.96
C SER A 249 -7.40 30.67 -40.50
N LEU A 250 -7.28 31.64 -39.58
CA LEU A 250 -7.52 31.41 -38.15
C LEU A 250 -8.99 30.97 -37.97
N PRO A 251 -9.25 29.87 -37.27
CA PRO A 251 -10.62 29.47 -36.96
C PRO A 251 -11.37 30.55 -36.19
N ALA A 252 -12.68 30.59 -36.41
CA ALA A 252 -13.51 31.62 -35.81
C ALA A 252 -13.42 31.62 -34.27
N GLY A 253 -13.19 30.44 -33.62
CA GLY A 253 -13.00 30.33 -32.19
C GLY A 253 -11.80 31.07 -31.61
N TRP A 254 -10.79 31.34 -32.45
CA TRP A 254 -9.60 32.11 -32.09
C TRP A 254 -9.61 33.54 -32.66
N ASP A 255 -10.65 33.92 -33.39
CA ASP A 255 -10.77 35.24 -33.94
C ASP A 255 -11.47 36.16 -32.96
N VAL A 256 -10.73 37.07 -32.34
CA VAL A 256 -11.24 38.02 -31.32
C VAL A 256 -12.43 38.84 -31.83
N SER A 257 -12.50 39.09 -33.15
CA SER A 257 -13.63 39.83 -33.73
C SER A 257 -14.93 39.02 -33.80
N LYS A 258 -14.81 37.69 -33.81
CA LYS A 258 -15.93 36.76 -33.82
C LYS A 258 -16.17 36.11 -32.47
N ASN A 259 -15.15 35.99 -31.66
CA ASN A 259 -15.19 35.44 -30.32
C ASN A 259 -14.44 36.36 -29.34
N PRO A 260 -15.06 37.36 -28.78
CA PRO A 260 -14.40 38.34 -27.92
C PRO A 260 -13.84 37.75 -26.62
N TRP A 261 -14.34 36.57 -26.16
CA TRP A 261 -13.85 35.87 -24.96
C TRP A 261 -12.37 35.55 -25.03
N VAL A 262 -11.90 35.15 -26.20
CA VAL A 262 -10.49 34.85 -26.42
C VAL A 262 -9.57 36.01 -26.09
N GLY A 263 -10.04 37.25 -26.27
CA GLY A 263 -9.31 38.45 -25.95
C GLY A 263 -9.38 38.87 -24.48
N THR A 264 -10.34 38.39 -23.69
CA THR A 264 -10.64 38.90 -22.34
C THR A 264 -10.52 37.84 -21.23
N THR A 265 -10.90 36.62 -21.50
CA THR A 265 -10.85 35.52 -20.51
C THR A 265 -9.42 35.10 -20.20
N ARG A 266 -9.13 34.86 -18.94
CA ARG A 266 -7.83 34.48 -18.42
C ARG A 266 -7.99 33.47 -17.29
N THR A 267 -8.60 32.31 -17.59
CA THR A 267 -8.80 31.27 -16.61
C THR A 267 -7.52 30.51 -16.36
N ASP A 268 -7.08 30.48 -15.13
CA ASP A 268 -6.04 29.55 -14.68
C ASP A 268 -6.71 28.29 -14.16
N TRP A 269 -6.83 27.29 -15.02
CA TRP A 269 -7.52 26.03 -14.72
C TRP A 269 -6.85 25.23 -13.61
N MET A 270 -5.53 25.39 -13.42
CA MET A 270 -4.86 24.73 -12.31
C MET A 270 -5.20 25.37 -10.98
N ASP A 271 -5.27 26.70 -10.92
CA ASP A 271 -5.67 27.43 -9.72
C ASP A 271 -7.15 27.16 -9.35
N GLU A 272 -8.01 27.00 -10.37
CA GLU A 272 -9.45 26.70 -10.16
C GLU A 272 -9.71 25.34 -9.54
N ILE A 273 -8.91 24.29 -9.91
CA ILE A 273 -9.17 22.92 -9.43
C ILE A 273 -8.39 22.57 -8.17
N PHE A 274 -7.26 23.25 -7.90
CA PHE A 274 -6.44 22.97 -6.73
C PHE A 274 -6.69 23.94 -5.60
N ARG A 275 -6.71 23.41 -4.39
CA ARG A 275 -6.87 24.18 -3.16
C ARG A 275 -5.83 23.78 -2.11
N THR A 276 -5.77 24.55 -1.03
CA THR A 276 -5.07 24.12 0.17
C THR A 276 -5.99 23.19 0.97
N GLY A 277 -5.60 21.91 1.05
CA GLY A 277 -6.31 20.91 1.85
C GLY A 277 -5.88 20.98 3.32
N PHE A 278 -6.80 20.67 4.22
CA PHE A 278 -6.55 20.57 5.66
C PHE A 278 -6.68 19.11 6.10
N TYR A 279 -5.76 18.67 6.99
CA TYR A 279 -5.93 17.36 7.62
C TYR A 279 -5.79 17.44 9.12
N GLN A 280 -6.52 16.56 9.80
CA GLN A 280 -6.44 16.37 11.25
C GLN A 280 -6.53 14.90 11.61
N ARG A 281 -5.78 14.51 12.62
CA ARG A 281 -5.78 13.17 13.19
C ARG A 281 -5.85 13.26 14.68
N HIS A 282 -6.66 12.43 15.29
CA HIS A 282 -6.81 12.31 16.72
C HIS A 282 -6.77 10.84 17.09
N ASN A 283 -5.94 10.49 18.09
CA ASN A 283 -5.88 9.14 18.62
C ASN A 283 -5.90 9.18 20.14
N VAL A 284 -6.84 8.46 20.73
CA VAL A 284 -6.93 8.27 22.18
C VAL A 284 -6.69 6.80 22.47
N ALA A 285 -5.77 6.46 23.37
CA ALA A 285 -5.50 5.07 23.71
C ALA A 285 -5.39 4.88 25.23
N LEU A 286 -6.16 3.92 25.74
CA LEU A 286 -6.13 3.44 27.11
C LEU A 286 -5.39 2.11 27.17
N ASN A 287 -4.34 2.04 27.98
CA ASN A 287 -3.57 0.83 28.24
C ASN A 287 -3.75 0.40 29.68
N VAL A 288 -4.03 -0.88 29.87
CA VAL A 288 -4.13 -1.49 31.20
C VAL A 288 -3.46 -2.85 31.15
N GLY A 289 -2.38 -3.06 31.91
CA GLY A 289 -1.62 -4.29 31.86
C GLY A 289 -1.18 -4.76 33.26
N THR A 290 -1.29 -6.07 33.46
CA THR A 290 -0.74 -6.77 34.63
C THR A 290 -0.02 -8.02 34.12
N GLU A 291 0.57 -8.79 35.04
CA GLU A 291 1.19 -10.08 34.71
C GLU A 291 0.23 -11.03 33.95
N ASN A 292 -1.07 -11.02 34.29
CA ASN A 292 -2.05 -11.98 33.77
C ASN A 292 -2.92 -11.45 32.65
N TYR A 293 -2.99 -10.14 32.44
CA TYR A 293 -3.73 -9.55 31.33
C TYR A 293 -3.10 -8.26 30.84
N SER A 294 -3.27 -8.00 29.56
CA SER A 294 -2.87 -6.74 28.94
C SER A 294 -3.96 -6.34 27.95
N ASN A 295 -4.48 -5.12 28.09
CA ASN A 295 -5.58 -4.61 27.30
C ASN A 295 -5.25 -3.21 26.80
N ARG A 296 -5.38 -3.00 25.49
CA ARG A 296 -5.32 -1.68 24.86
C ARG A 296 -6.63 -1.44 24.13
N LEU A 297 -7.26 -0.31 24.43
CA LEU A 297 -8.40 0.20 23.69
C LEU A 297 -7.96 1.51 23.05
N SER A 298 -8.02 1.61 21.72
CA SER A 298 -7.72 2.84 21.00
C SER A 298 -8.90 3.28 20.15
N PHE A 299 -9.04 4.58 20.04
CA PHE A 299 -10.02 5.26 19.23
C PHE A 299 -9.31 6.30 18.38
N ALA A 300 -9.48 6.22 17.06
CA ALA A 300 -8.88 7.15 16.13
C ALA A 300 -9.95 7.82 15.26
N PHE A 301 -9.73 9.09 14.98
CA PHE A 301 -10.45 9.88 13.99
C PHE A 301 -9.44 10.57 13.08
N ASP A 302 -9.52 10.29 11.80
CA ASP A 302 -8.70 10.90 10.77
C ASP A 302 -9.62 11.59 9.75
N GLN A 303 -9.31 12.83 9.41
CA GLN A 303 -9.96 13.59 8.36
C GLN A 303 -8.91 14.23 7.48
N ASP A 304 -9.03 14.03 6.19
CA ASP A 304 -8.14 14.55 5.17
C ASP A 304 -8.93 15.22 4.06
N GLU A 305 -8.78 16.51 3.89
CA GLU A 305 -9.30 17.25 2.75
C GLU A 305 -8.26 17.23 1.64
N GLY A 306 -8.68 16.78 0.45
CA GLY A 306 -7.77 16.71 -0.70
C GLY A 306 -7.35 18.08 -1.21
N VAL A 307 -6.24 18.09 -1.94
CA VAL A 307 -5.78 19.29 -2.66
C VAL A 307 -6.60 19.61 -3.90
N LEU A 308 -7.46 18.68 -4.35
CA LEU A 308 -8.47 18.94 -5.38
C LEU A 308 -9.78 19.35 -4.71
N GLU A 309 -10.50 20.29 -5.34
CA GLU A 309 -11.81 20.72 -4.88
C GLU A 309 -12.77 19.53 -4.70
N ASN A 310 -13.62 19.59 -3.68
CA ASN A 310 -14.64 18.58 -3.36
C ASN A 310 -14.15 17.18 -3.03
N THR A 311 -12.85 16.93 -2.79
CA THR A 311 -12.36 15.64 -2.37
C THR A 311 -12.09 15.59 -0.87
N PHE A 312 -12.39 14.47 -0.25
CA PHE A 312 -12.11 14.24 1.18
C PHE A 312 -12.06 12.74 1.50
N ASP A 313 -11.42 12.45 2.63
CA ASP A 313 -11.35 11.13 3.24
C ASP A 313 -11.53 11.24 4.75
N LYS A 314 -12.42 10.44 5.35
CA LYS A 314 -12.71 10.44 6.78
C LYS A 314 -12.75 9.02 7.31
N HIS A 315 -11.97 8.76 8.35
CA HIS A 315 -11.92 7.48 9.03
C HIS A 315 -12.29 7.61 10.50
N PHE A 316 -13.03 6.63 10.96
CA PHE A 316 -13.39 6.41 12.34
C PHE A 316 -12.97 5.00 12.70
N THR A 317 -12.08 4.80 13.65
CA THR A 317 -11.59 3.49 13.99
C THR A 317 -11.63 3.25 15.49
N LEU A 318 -12.21 2.14 15.88
CA LEU A 318 -12.15 1.60 17.24
C LEU A 318 -11.36 0.30 17.22
N ARG A 319 -10.34 0.19 18.05
CA ARG A 319 -9.57 -1.04 18.19
C ARG A 319 -9.49 -1.49 19.63
N TYR A 320 -9.70 -2.76 19.83
CA TYR A 320 -9.42 -3.43 21.10
C TYR A 320 -8.41 -4.55 20.89
N ASN A 321 -7.31 -4.53 21.63
CA ASN A 321 -6.33 -5.60 21.69
C ASN A 321 -6.22 -6.10 23.13
N GLY A 322 -6.61 -7.34 23.35
CA GLY A 322 -6.64 -7.98 24.68
C GLY A 322 -5.84 -9.27 24.70
N LYS A 323 -5.08 -9.48 25.76
CA LYS A 323 -4.35 -10.73 26.04
C LYS A 323 -4.60 -11.15 27.46
N PHE A 324 -5.01 -12.43 27.66
CA PHE A 324 -5.40 -13.00 28.92
C PHE A 324 -4.65 -14.31 29.15
N LYS A 325 -3.79 -14.37 30.16
CA LYS A 325 -3.15 -15.60 30.62
C LYS A 325 -4.10 -16.29 31.58
N LEU A 326 -4.77 -17.35 31.13
CA LEU A 326 -5.68 -18.12 31.96
C LEU A 326 -4.92 -18.92 33.05
N ASN A 327 -3.74 -19.40 32.69
CA ASN A 327 -2.79 -20.06 33.57
C ASN A 327 -1.40 -20.05 32.91
N LYS A 328 -0.42 -20.71 33.50
CA LYS A 328 0.96 -20.77 33.00
C LYS A 328 1.13 -21.46 31.62
N TRP A 329 0.09 -22.12 31.12
CA TRP A 329 0.14 -22.85 29.85
C TRP A 329 -0.75 -22.26 28.77
N VAL A 330 -1.84 -21.59 29.15
CA VAL A 330 -2.91 -21.17 28.22
C VAL A 330 -3.07 -19.69 28.24
N THR A 331 -2.93 -19.08 27.04
CA THR A 331 -3.20 -17.66 26.80
C THR A 331 -4.25 -17.52 25.71
N ILE A 332 -5.22 -16.64 25.91
CA ILE A 332 -6.18 -16.22 24.89
C ILE A 332 -5.93 -14.77 24.54
N SER A 333 -5.97 -14.45 23.26
CA SER A 333 -5.85 -13.06 22.80
C SER A 333 -6.97 -12.75 21.81
N GLU A 334 -7.42 -11.51 21.85
CA GLU A 334 -8.41 -10.96 20.91
C GLU A 334 -7.88 -9.65 20.33
N ASP A 335 -8.00 -9.48 19.02
CA ASP A 335 -7.80 -8.22 18.33
C ASP A 335 -9.06 -7.91 17.53
N LEU A 336 -9.79 -6.88 17.95
CA LEU A 336 -11.03 -6.44 17.34
C LEU A 336 -10.82 -5.04 16.75
N ILE A 337 -11.08 -4.88 15.47
CA ILE A 337 -11.05 -3.60 14.76
C ILE A 337 -12.45 -3.37 14.20
N TRP A 338 -13.02 -2.20 14.48
CA TRP A 338 -14.15 -1.66 13.76
C TRP A 338 -13.73 -0.35 13.12
N LYS A 339 -13.87 -0.27 11.81
CA LYS A 339 -13.55 0.91 11.02
C LYS A 339 -14.77 1.36 10.25
N ASN A 340 -15.03 2.66 10.25
CA ASN A 340 -16.00 3.31 9.41
C ASN A 340 -15.28 4.36 8.58
N HIS A 341 -15.50 4.31 7.29
CA HIS A 341 -14.85 5.13 6.29
C HIS A 341 -15.90 5.84 5.44
N GLU A 342 -15.72 7.12 5.21
CA GLU A 342 -16.54 7.91 4.29
C GLU A 342 -15.61 8.76 3.42
N ASP A 343 -15.72 8.61 2.11
CA ASP A 343 -14.89 9.35 1.19
C ASP A 343 -15.65 9.94 0.00
N ARG A 344 -14.99 10.92 -0.61
CA ARG A 344 -15.32 11.44 -1.92
C ARG A 344 -14.04 11.54 -2.74
N SER A 345 -13.91 10.67 -3.72
CA SER A 345 -12.81 10.63 -4.69
C SER A 345 -13.25 11.16 -6.04
N VAL A 346 -12.29 11.53 -6.87
CA VAL A 346 -12.48 11.95 -8.25
C VAL A 346 -11.50 11.23 -9.15
N ASP A 347 -11.88 11.05 -10.40
CA ASP A 347 -10.95 10.58 -11.41
C ASP A 347 -9.97 11.70 -11.74
N THR A 348 -8.67 11.43 -11.58
CA THR A 348 -7.61 12.42 -11.84
C THR A 348 -6.93 12.22 -13.18
N ASN A 349 -6.86 10.98 -13.68
CA ASN A 349 -5.91 10.55 -14.71
C ASN A 349 -6.55 10.09 -16.03
N SER A 350 -7.85 9.90 -16.09
CA SER A 350 -8.52 9.53 -17.34
C SER A 350 -8.35 10.63 -18.38
N GLY A 351 -8.04 10.24 -19.60
CA GLY A 351 -7.88 11.19 -20.72
C GLY A 351 -9.15 11.96 -21.07
N TYR A 352 -10.31 11.51 -20.60
CA TYR A 352 -11.62 12.13 -20.90
C TYR A 352 -12.35 12.64 -19.66
N THR A 353 -12.21 11.97 -18.51
CA THR A 353 -12.95 12.26 -17.28
C THR A 353 -12.05 12.65 -16.10
N GLY A 354 -10.72 12.63 -16.28
CA GLY A 354 -9.79 13.04 -15.24
C GLY A 354 -9.76 14.56 -15.08
N ALA A 355 -10.05 15.06 -13.88
CA ALA A 355 -10.14 16.49 -13.63
C ALA A 355 -8.81 17.23 -13.88
N VAL A 356 -7.67 16.64 -13.50
CA VAL A 356 -6.34 17.22 -13.70
C VAL A 356 -5.99 17.25 -15.20
N ILE A 357 -6.24 16.14 -15.90
CA ILE A 357 -6.02 16.07 -17.35
C ILE A 357 -6.94 17.05 -18.09
N ALA A 358 -8.20 17.16 -17.68
CA ALA A 358 -9.13 18.13 -18.26
C ALA A 358 -8.63 19.57 -18.08
N ALA A 359 -8.14 19.93 -16.91
CA ALA A 359 -7.56 21.25 -16.65
C ALA A 359 -6.33 21.55 -17.52
N MET A 360 -5.50 20.57 -17.82
CA MET A 360 -4.37 20.72 -18.74
C MET A 360 -4.79 20.94 -20.19
N PHE A 361 -5.98 20.47 -20.57
CA PHE A 361 -6.49 20.59 -21.95
C PHE A 361 -7.44 21.77 -22.15
N MET A 362 -8.08 22.25 -21.09
CA MET A 362 -8.96 23.41 -21.22
C MET A 362 -8.17 24.66 -21.60
N PRO A 363 -8.63 25.40 -22.64
CA PRO A 363 -7.96 26.63 -23.01
C PRO A 363 -8.21 27.71 -21.94
N ALA A 364 -7.18 28.50 -21.63
CA ALA A 364 -7.28 29.63 -20.71
C ALA A 364 -8.27 30.73 -21.16
N SER A 365 -8.68 30.69 -22.43
CA SER A 365 -9.72 31.57 -23.00
C SER A 365 -11.16 31.08 -22.74
N ALA A 366 -11.37 29.88 -22.19
CA ALA A 366 -12.68 29.40 -21.79
C ALA A 366 -12.98 29.83 -20.36
N THR A 367 -14.23 30.22 -20.09
CA THR A 367 -14.70 30.60 -18.75
C THR A 367 -15.05 29.36 -17.93
N VAL A 368 -14.92 29.43 -16.60
CA VAL A 368 -15.41 28.38 -15.69
C VAL A 368 -16.94 28.24 -15.82
N TYR A 369 -17.63 29.35 -15.76
CA TYR A 369 -19.08 29.41 -15.97
C TYR A 369 -19.40 30.29 -17.17
N ASN A 370 -20.41 29.88 -17.93
CA ASN A 370 -20.97 30.67 -19.01
C ASN A 370 -21.59 31.94 -18.45
N PRO A 371 -21.12 33.13 -18.83
CA PRO A 371 -21.65 34.38 -18.27
C PRO A 371 -23.06 34.72 -18.71
N LEU A 372 -23.65 33.96 -19.67
CA LEU A 372 -25.01 34.21 -20.13
C LEU A 372 -26.08 33.61 -19.21
N ASP A 373 -25.86 32.41 -18.73
CA ASP A 373 -26.86 31.60 -18.04
C ASP A 373 -26.31 30.90 -16.78
N GLY A 374 -24.99 30.99 -16.54
CA GLY A 374 -24.37 30.41 -15.38
C GLY A 374 -24.09 28.88 -15.51
N THR A 375 -24.29 28.27 -16.68
CA THR A 375 -23.91 26.92 -16.96
C THR A 375 -22.38 26.79 -17.02
N TYR A 376 -21.83 25.58 -17.08
CA TYR A 376 -20.39 25.43 -17.19
C TYR A 376 -19.85 25.88 -18.54
N GLY A 377 -18.78 26.66 -18.53
CA GLY A 377 -18.06 27.04 -19.76
C GLY A 377 -17.46 25.84 -20.46
N GLY A 378 -17.42 25.88 -21.77
CA GLY A 378 -16.98 24.77 -22.59
C GLY A 378 -16.08 25.17 -23.74
N THR A 379 -15.59 24.17 -24.45
CA THR A 379 -14.66 24.30 -25.58
C THR A 379 -15.37 24.26 -26.94
N THR A 380 -16.60 23.78 -26.95
CA THR A 380 -17.37 23.59 -28.19
C THR A 380 -18.80 24.05 -27.95
N THR A 381 -19.47 24.61 -28.95
CA THR A 381 -20.89 24.83 -28.92
C THR A 381 -21.52 24.71 -30.29
N GLU A 382 -22.70 24.12 -30.34
CA GLU A 382 -23.58 24.09 -31.51
C GLU A 382 -24.83 24.95 -31.26
N ASP A 383 -24.95 25.63 -30.08
CA ASP A 383 -26.05 26.48 -29.75
C ASP A 383 -26.11 27.70 -30.69
N PRO A 384 -27.18 27.86 -31.52
CA PRO A 384 -27.28 28.93 -32.46
C PRO A 384 -27.34 30.31 -31.80
N ALA A 385 -27.89 30.42 -30.58
CA ALA A 385 -27.98 31.67 -29.84
C ALA A 385 -26.59 32.09 -29.34
N TYR A 386 -25.83 31.15 -28.79
CA TYR A 386 -24.45 31.37 -28.38
C TYR A 386 -23.58 31.80 -29.55
N ILE A 387 -23.65 31.03 -30.68
CA ILE A 387 -22.93 31.34 -31.91
C ILE A 387 -23.26 32.72 -32.44
N ALA A 388 -24.56 33.10 -32.44
CA ALA A 388 -25.00 34.41 -32.92
C ALA A 388 -24.47 35.56 -32.06
N GLN A 389 -24.38 35.37 -30.74
CA GLN A 389 -23.95 36.41 -29.81
C GLN A 389 -22.43 36.48 -29.65
N TYR A 390 -21.72 35.33 -29.63
CA TYR A 390 -20.32 35.28 -29.35
C TYR A 390 -19.48 34.80 -30.54
N GLY A 391 -20.10 34.45 -31.63
CA GLY A 391 -19.41 34.32 -32.90
C GLY A 391 -18.66 33.06 -33.14
N SER A 392 -18.88 31.90 -32.57
CA SER A 392 -18.34 30.74 -33.18
C SER A 392 -18.40 29.41 -32.50
N ASN A 393 -18.11 28.50 -33.26
CA ASN A 393 -17.83 27.13 -33.04
C ASN A 393 -16.43 26.92 -32.38
N PHE A 394 -16.38 26.75 -31.07
CA PHE A 394 -15.16 26.41 -30.35
C PHE A 394 -14.63 25.03 -30.74
N ALA A 395 -15.46 24.12 -31.29
CA ALA A 395 -15.06 22.78 -31.68
C ALA A 395 -13.85 22.77 -32.61
N ASP A 396 -13.79 23.72 -33.52
CA ASP A 396 -12.68 23.84 -34.48
C ASP A 396 -11.42 24.42 -33.86
N ALA A 397 -11.54 25.02 -32.66
CA ALA A 397 -10.44 25.73 -32.03
C ALA A 397 -9.79 24.98 -30.87
N HIS A 398 -10.59 24.27 -30.07
CA HIS A 398 -10.14 23.82 -28.75
C HIS A 398 -10.22 22.29 -28.54
N GLY A 399 -10.79 21.55 -29.47
CA GLY A 399 -10.88 20.10 -29.38
C GLY A 399 -11.85 19.59 -28.32
N ASP A 400 -11.58 18.42 -27.78
CA ASP A 400 -12.49 17.63 -26.96
C ASP A 400 -12.15 17.70 -25.45
N ALA A 401 -11.99 18.90 -24.90
CA ALA A 401 -11.81 19.08 -23.45
C ALA A 401 -13.18 19.22 -22.72
N VAL A 402 -13.23 18.75 -21.49
CA VAL A 402 -14.37 18.85 -20.58
C VAL A 402 -14.04 19.85 -19.48
N ASN A 403 -15.01 20.63 -19.03
CA ASN A 403 -14.81 21.56 -17.93
C ASN A 403 -14.42 20.80 -16.63
N PRO A 404 -13.22 21.02 -16.08
CA PRO A 404 -12.75 20.29 -14.92
C PRO A 404 -13.53 20.60 -13.64
N MET A 405 -14.07 21.83 -13.51
CA MET A 405 -14.93 22.17 -12.38
C MET A 405 -16.26 21.41 -12.41
N ARG A 406 -16.80 21.17 -13.61
CA ARG A 406 -17.98 20.30 -13.77
C ARG A 406 -17.69 18.88 -13.27
N LEU A 407 -16.50 18.34 -13.56
CA LEU A 407 -16.12 17.02 -13.09
C LEU A 407 -15.98 16.95 -11.57
N LEU A 408 -15.53 18.04 -10.94
CA LEU A 408 -15.36 18.11 -9.48
C LEU A 408 -16.67 18.39 -8.73
N GLU A 409 -17.56 19.21 -9.29
CA GLU A 409 -18.76 19.73 -8.59
C GLU A 409 -20.07 19.01 -8.96
N ALA A 410 -20.15 18.47 -10.19
CA ALA A 410 -21.41 17.98 -10.73
C ALA A 410 -21.95 16.71 -10.07
N HIS A 411 -21.09 15.92 -9.42
CA HIS A 411 -21.49 14.65 -8.85
C HIS A 411 -21.72 14.75 -7.34
N ASN A 412 -22.93 14.36 -6.90
CA ASN A 412 -23.22 14.15 -5.47
C ASN A 412 -22.90 12.70 -5.11
N ARG A 413 -21.61 12.44 -4.87
CA ARG A 413 -21.07 11.12 -4.60
C ARG A 413 -20.66 10.98 -3.14
N TYR A 414 -20.98 9.86 -2.54
CA TYR A 414 -20.31 9.37 -1.34
C TYR A 414 -20.09 7.87 -1.42
N ASP A 415 -19.00 7.42 -0.83
CA ASP A 415 -18.71 6.03 -0.55
C ASP A 415 -18.60 5.84 0.97
N LYS A 416 -19.36 4.89 1.50
CA LYS A 416 -19.35 4.58 2.94
C LYS A 416 -19.08 3.11 3.15
N THR A 417 -17.95 2.83 3.76
CA THR A 417 -17.54 1.46 4.10
C THR A 417 -17.50 1.29 5.61
N SER A 418 -18.11 0.25 6.11
CA SER A 418 -18.02 -0.19 7.50
C SER A 418 -17.45 -1.59 7.53
N GLU A 419 -16.36 -1.79 8.27
CA GLU A 419 -15.68 -3.07 8.37
C GLU A 419 -15.45 -3.46 9.83
N VAL A 420 -15.56 -4.76 10.10
CA VAL A 420 -15.25 -5.38 11.38
C VAL A 420 -14.26 -6.51 11.14
N TRP A 421 -13.16 -6.51 11.86
CA TRP A 421 -12.19 -7.59 11.90
C TRP A 421 -12.07 -8.09 13.32
N SER A 422 -12.21 -9.39 13.54
CA SER A 422 -12.01 -10.06 14.83
C SER A 422 -11.00 -11.18 14.65
N THR A 423 -9.94 -11.16 15.43
CA THR A 423 -8.90 -12.19 15.45
C THR A 423 -8.74 -12.74 16.84
N THR A 424 -9.27 -13.93 17.06
CA THR A 424 -9.12 -14.69 18.31
C THR A 424 -7.95 -15.66 18.19
N SER A 425 -7.08 -15.68 19.18
CA SER A 425 -5.92 -16.59 19.24
C SER A 425 -5.91 -17.37 20.56
N LEU A 426 -5.66 -18.67 20.46
CA LEU A 426 -5.38 -19.57 21.57
C LEU A 426 -3.93 -20.01 21.49
N GLU A 427 -3.14 -19.71 22.52
CA GLU A 427 -1.77 -20.16 22.66
C GLU A 427 -1.66 -21.17 23.79
N ILE A 428 -1.06 -22.33 23.51
CA ILE A 428 -0.71 -23.36 24.50
C ILE A 428 0.79 -23.52 24.51
N ALA A 429 1.45 -23.16 25.60
CA ALA A 429 2.92 -23.15 25.72
C ALA A 429 3.38 -23.70 27.09
N ASN A 430 4.68 -23.92 27.23
CA ASN A 430 5.32 -24.33 28.48
C ASN A 430 4.86 -25.70 29.08
N ILE A 431 4.16 -26.55 28.30
CA ILE A 431 3.89 -27.94 28.69
C ILE A 431 5.16 -28.75 28.50
N VAL A 432 5.82 -28.57 27.35
CA VAL A 432 7.16 -29.06 27.05
C VAL A 432 8.04 -27.83 26.81
N PRO A 433 9.22 -27.75 27.43
CA PRO A 433 10.12 -26.62 27.20
C PRO A 433 10.40 -26.40 25.70
N GLY A 434 10.21 -25.16 25.23
CA GLY A 434 10.42 -24.78 23.85
C GLY A 434 9.25 -25.10 22.91
N LEU A 435 8.29 -25.92 23.30
CA LEU A 435 7.13 -26.28 22.48
C LEU A 435 5.95 -25.31 22.72
N LYS A 436 5.42 -24.77 21.62
CA LYS A 436 4.23 -23.88 21.63
C LYS A 436 3.29 -24.23 20.49
N PHE A 437 2.02 -24.29 20.80
CA PHE A 437 0.94 -24.41 19.81
C PHE A 437 0.11 -23.13 19.82
N THR A 438 -0.15 -22.57 18.64
CA THR A 438 -1.02 -21.41 18.47
C THR A 438 -2.11 -21.74 17.45
N SER A 439 -3.37 -21.54 17.82
CA SER A 439 -4.51 -21.58 16.91
C SER A 439 -5.11 -20.20 16.82
N ARG A 440 -5.26 -19.69 15.61
CA ARG A 440 -5.81 -18.36 15.31
C ARG A 440 -7.01 -18.49 14.38
N PHE A 441 -8.06 -17.76 14.68
CA PHE A 441 -9.21 -17.61 13.81
C PHE A 441 -9.49 -16.12 13.59
N THR A 442 -9.54 -15.71 12.33
CA THR A 442 -9.89 -14.35 11.92
C THR A 442 -11.18 -14.39 11.15
N TYR A 443 -12.11 -13.51 11.48
CA TYR A 443 -13.32 -13.25 10.72
C TYR A 443 -13.37 -11.76 10.34
N SER A 444 -13.71 -11.47 9.10
CA SER A 444 -13.96 -10.10 8.65
C SER A 444 -15.29 -9.97 7.94
N LEU A 445 -15.94 -8.86 8.20
CA LEU A 445 -17.18 -8.44 7.56
C LEU A 445 -17.00 -7.00 7.10
N GLU A 446 -17.20 -6.78 5.80
CA GLU A 446 -17.21 -5.46 5.21
C GLU A 446 -18.57 -5.19 4.57
N HIS A 447 -19.05 -3.99 4.75
CA HIS A 447 -20.27 -3.51 4.12
C HIS A 447 -20.03 -2.14 3.52
N GLN A 448 -20.09 -2.05 2.19
CA GLN A 448 -19.92 -0.84 1.42
C GLN A 448 -21.26 -0.37 0.85
N ASN A 449 -21.53 0.91 0.98
CA ASN A 449 -22.67 1.60 0.37
C ASN A 449 -22.15 2.77 -0.45
N TYR A 450 -22.46 2.74 -1.71
CA TYR A 450 -22.09 3.78 -2.65
C TYR A 450 -23.35 4.43 -3.20
N LYS A 451 -23.31 5.75 -3.33
CA LYS A 451 -24.32 6.53 -3.99
C LYS A 451 -23.67 7.61 -4.83
N ASN A 452 -24.03 7.71 -6.08
CA ASN A 452 -23.60 8.79 -6.96
C ASN A 452 -24.79 9.28 -7.77
N PHE A 453 -25.23 10.48 -7.48
CA PHE A 453 -26.24 11.18 -8.26
C PHE A 453 -25.53 12.13 -9.21
N SER A 454 -25.73 11.93 -10.51
CA SER A 454 -25.25 12.79 -11.59
C SER A 454 -26.42 13.63 -12.08
N PRO A 455 -26.50 14.93 -11.73
CA PRO A 455 -27.56 15.80 -12.18
C PRO A 455 -27.39 16.22 -13.65
N ILE A 456 -28.46 16.77 -14.23
CA ILE A 456 -28.35 17.50 -15.50
C ILE A 456 -27.38 18.67 -15.29
N ARG A 457 -26.41 18.78 -16.15
CA ARG A 457 -25.46 19.90 -16.16
C ARG A 457 -25.20 20.32 -17.59
N ASP A 458 -25.60 21.56 -17.87
CA ASP A 458 -25.25 22.14 -19.14
C ASP A 458 -23.83 22.66 -19.12
N GLU A 459 -23.04 22.15 -20.05
CA GLU A 459 -21.73 22.67 -20.41
C GLU A 459 -21.77 23.11 -21.86
N VAL A 460 -21.27 24.28 -22.13
CA VAL A 460 -21.24 24.80 -23.51
C VAL A 460 -20.59 23.77 -24.44
N GLY A 461 -21.39 23.25 -25.37
CA GLY A 461 -20.98 22.25 -26.36
C GLY A 461 -20.96 20.78 -25.88
N LYS A 462 -21.11 20.53 -24.56
CA LYS A 462 -21.13 19.17 -23.98
C LYS A 462 -22.16 19.06 -22.86
N PRO A 463 -23.44 19.34 -23.13
CA PRO A 463 -24.46 19.28 -22.09
C PRO A 463 -24.67 17.84 -21.63
N GLU A 464 -24.82 17.66 -20.32
CA GLU A 464 -25.34 16.43 -19.73
C GLU A 464 -26.85 16.55 -19.61
N LEU A 465 -27.58 15.96 -20.53
CA LEU A 465 -29.03 16.14 -20.70
C LEU A 465 -29.87 15.16 -19.89
N SER A 466 -29.26 14.18 -19.26
CA SER A 466 -29.95 13.18 -18.44
C SER A 466 -29.34 13.08 -17.05
N ASN A 467 -30.20 13.08 -16.05
CA ASN A 467 -29.75 12.77 -14.69
C ASN A 467 -29.79 11.26 -14.44
N SER A 468 -28.92 10.84 -13.53
CA SER A 468 -28.83 9.43 -13.14
C SER A 468 -28.43 9.26 -11.69
N LEU A 469 -28.83 8.16 -11.11
CA LEU A 469 -28.40 7.70 -9.79
C LEU A 469 -27.82 6.29 -9.92
N ASN A 470 -26.54 6.12 -9.63
CA ASN A 470 -25.93 4.81 -9.39
C ASN A 470 -25.90 4.58 -7.88
N ASN A 471 -26.45 3.44 -7.46
CA ASN A 471 -26.47 3.05 -6.06
C ASN A 471 -26.11 1.57 -5.94
N TYR A 472 -25.07 1.26 -5.18
CA TYR A 472 -24.73 -0.12 -4.89
C TYR A 472 -24.48 -0.38 -3.40
N SER A 473 -24.73 -1.61 -3.00
CA SER A 473 -24.44 -2.13 -1.67
C SER A 473 -23.77 -3.48 -1.78
N TYR A 474 -22.55 -3.56 -1.23
CA TYR A 474 -21.76 -4.79 -1.20
C TYR A 474 -21.59 -5.28 0.23
N ARG A 475 -21.58 -6.59 0.36
CA ARG A 475 -21.19 -7.27 1.58
C ARG A 475 -20.11 -8.30 1.28
N THR A 476 -18.98 -8.16 1.94
CA THR A 476 -17.86 -9.10 1.89
C THR A 476 -17.79 -9.88 3.19
N ASP A 477 -17.81 -11.20 3.10
CA ASP A 477 -17.59 -12.13 4.22
C ASP A 477 -16.28 -12.88 3.97
N ALA A 478 -15.34 -12.79 4.90
CA ALA A 478 -14.10 -13.58 4.81
C ALA A 478 -13.75 -14.18 6.19
N TRP A 479 -13.13 -15.35 6.17
CA TRP A 479 -12.56 -15.95 7.36
C TRP A 479 -11.24 -16.65 7.05
N LYS A 480 -10.39 -16.71 8.05
CA LYS A 480 -9.10 -17.39 7.99
C LYS A 480 -8.84 -18.15 9.29
N THR A 481 -8.32 -19.35 9.19
CA THR A 481 -7.81 -20.10 10.32
C THR A 481 -6.34 -20.44 10.10
N GLU A 482 -5.58 -20.42 11.18
CA GLU A 482 -4.16 -20.75 11.21
C GLU A 482 -3.87 -21.60 12.44
N ASN A 483 -3.19 -22.73 12.24
CA ASN A 483 -2.75 -23.61 13.32
C ASN A 483 -1.27 -23.83 13.20
N THR A 484 -0.51 -23.34 14.17
CA THR A 484 0.95 -23.31 14.13
C THR A 484 1.53 -24.01 15.35
N LEU A 485 2.42 -24.97 15.12
CA LEU A 485 3.24 -25.62 16.12
C LEU A 485 4.69 -25.14 15.98
N THR A 486 5.27 -24.58 17.04
CA THR A 486 6.67 -24.18 17.07
C THR A 486 7.42 -24.91 18.16
N TYR A 487 8.68 -25.25 17.88
CA TYR A 487 9.63 -25.77 18.85
C TYR A 487 10.92 -24.99 18.73
N ASP A 488 11.34 -24.32 19.80
CA ASP A 488 12.57 -23.54 19.86
C ASP A 488 13.38 -23.97 21.07
N ASN A 489 14.63 -24.41 20.86
CA ASN A 489 15.50 -24.83 21.95
C ASN A 489 16.98 -24.66 21.61
N THR A 490 17.78 -24.40 22.64
CA THR A 490 19.25 -24.34 22.54
C THR A 490 19.88 -25.51 23.29
N PHE A 491 20.69 -26.28 22.58
CA PHE A 491 21.40 -27.44 23.13
C PHE A 491 22.88 -27.12 23.31
N ASN A 492 23.41 -27.50 24.46
CA ASN A 492 24.83 -27.31 24.80
C ASN A 492 25.31 -25.86 24.64
N ASP A 493 24.41 -24.89 24.88
CA ASP A 493 24.62 -23.44 24.74
C ASP A 493 25.16 -22.98 23.37
N LYS A 494 25.18 -23.88 22.36
CA LYS A 494 25.73 -23.63 21.03
C LYS A 494 24.82 -23.95 19.86
N HIS A 495 23.93 -24.91 20.00
CA HIS A 495 23.09 -25.37 18.91
C HIS A 495 21.63 -24.89 19.15
N THR A 496 21.25 -23.85 18.50
CA THR A 496 19.86 -23.38 18.56
C THR A 496 19.07 -23.95 17.36
N VAL A 497 17.97 -24.63 17.65
CA VAL A 497 17.07 -25.24 16.67
C VAL A 497 15.70 -24.65 16.84
N GLY A 498 15.15 -24.11 15.75
CA GLY A 498 13.76 -23.66 15.64
C GLY A 498 13.03 -24.48 14.57
N VAL A 499 11.89 -25.07 14.91
CA VAL A 499 11.02 -25.80 13.98
C VAL A 499 9.65 -25.14 14.01
N LEU A 500 9.07 -24.89 12.83
CA LEU A 500 7.71 -24.41 12.69
C LEU A 500 6.95 -25.30 11.69
N LEU A 501 5.78 -25.77 12.08
CA LEU A 501 4.81 -26.44 11.21
C LEU A 501 3.49 -25.67 11.32
N SER A 502 2.93 -25.27 10.19
CA SER A 502 1.66 -24.52 10.18
C SER A 502 0.74 -24.98 9.06
N THR A 503 -0.55 -24.86 9.33
CA THR A 503 -1.62 -25.02 8.34
C THR A 503 -2.46 -23.76 8.33
N THR A 504 -2.85 -23.30 7.15
CA THR A 504 -3.79 -22.19 7.01
C THR A 504 -4.92 -22.58 6.08
N ALA A 505 -6.12 -22.07 6.34
CA ALA A 505 -7.23 -22.13 5.41
C ALA A 505 -7.97 -20.80 5.44
N ASP A 506 -8.39 -20.32 4.28
CA ASP A 506 -9.15 -19.08 4.13
C ASP A 506 -10.31 -19.25 3.15
N HIS A 507 -11.29 -18.37 3.32
CA HIS A 507 -12.46 -18.27 2.48
C HIS A 507 -12.84 -16.80 2.29
N TYR A 508 -13.29 -16.46 1.10
CA TYR A 508 -13.75 -15.13 0.71
C TYR A 508 -15.00 -15.25 -0.15
N ALA A 509 -16.00 -14.40 0.11
CA ALA A 509 -17.17 -14.23 -0.75
C ALA A 509 -17.68 -12.79 -0.65
N MET A 510 -18.01 -12.19 -1.79
CA MET A 510 -18.63 -10.87 -1.89
C MET A 510 -19.97 -10.99 -2.60
N ARG A 511 -21.01 -10.37 -2.05
CA ARG A 511 -22.34 -10.26 -2.65
C ARG A 511 -22.71 -8.81 -2.77
N GLY A 512 -23.36 -8.45 -3.86
CA GLY A 512 -23.77 -7.08 -4.09
C GLY A 512 -25.07 -6.97 -4.82
N LEU A 513 -25.72 -5.82 -4.61
CA LEU A 513 -26.82 -5.32 -5.38
C LEU A 513 -26.41 -3.96 -5.94
N GLU A 514 -26.56 -3.79 -7.24
CA GLU A 514 -26.36 -2.52 -7.92
C GLU A 514 -27.63 -2.12 -8.66
N VAL A 515 -28.01 -0.84 -8.53
CA VAL A 515 -29.22 -0.31 -9.16
C VAL A 515 -28.89 1.05 -9.77
N ASP A 516 -29.17 1.15 -11.05
CA ASP A 516 -29.13 2.39 -11.81
C ASP A 516 -30.55 2.97 -11.94
N GLY A 517 -30.70 4.24 -11.59
CA GLY A 517 -31.91 5.00 -11.83
C GLY A 517 -31.66 6.12 -12.82
N LYS A 518 -32.63 6.47 -13.65
CA LYS A 518 -32.56 7.57 -14.62
C LYS A 518 -33.87 8.35 -14.66
N ASP A 519 -33.81 9.53 -15.30
CA ASP A 519 -34.94 10.36 -15.61
C ASP A 519 -35.72 10.84 -14.35
N PHE A 520 -34.98 11.43 -13.43
CA PHE A 520 -35.55 12.07 -12.24
C PHE A 520 -36.21 13.39 -12.65
N ALA A 521 -37.45 13.58 -12.25
CA ALA A 521 -38.22 14.81 -12.55
C ALA A 521 -37.74 16.03 -11.73
N ASP A 522 -37.09 15.80 -10.59
CA ASP A 522 -36.56 16.84 -9.71
C ASP A 522 -35.24 16.34 -9.09
N GLU A 523 -34.23 17.20 -9.08
CA GLU A 523 -32.89 16.91 -8.64
C GLU A 523 -32.57 17.30 -7.19
N SER A 524 -33.60 17.76 -6.46
CA SER A 524 -33.45 18.10 -5.04
C SER A 524 -32.90 16.91 -4.23
N SER A 525 -32.00 17.17 -3.31
CA SER A 525 -31.26 16.12 -2.58
C SER A 525 -32.18 15.14 -1.83
N TYR A 526 -33.35 15.58 -1.38
CA TYR A 526 -34.37 14.75 -0.73
C TYR A 526 -35.18 13.87 -1.69
N LEU A 527 -35.03 14.05 -3.01
CA LEU A 527 -35.68 13.25 -4.07
C LEU A 527 -34.67 12.37 -4.83
N GLN A 528 -33.39 12.41 -4.50
CA GLN A 528 -32.34 11.58 -5.10
C GLN A 528 -32.38 10.15 -4.54
N TYR A 529 -33.51 9.47 -4.73
CA TYR A 529 -33.73 8.07 -4.35
C TYR A 529 -34.34 7.31 -5.51
N LEU A 530 -33.98 6.03 -5.66
CA LEU A 530 -34.44 5.17 -6.77
C LEU A 530 -35.97 5.12 -6.95
N SER A 531 -36.72 5.32 -5.87
CA SER A 531 -38.20 5.39 -5.92
C SER A 531 -38.75 6.56 -6.71
N TYR A 532 -37.93 7.57 -6.99
CA TYR A 532 -38.30 8.76 -7.78
C TYR A 532 -37.72 8.73 -9.20
N ALA A 533 -36.98 7.70 -9.57
CA ALA A 533 -36.45 7.52 -10.92
C ALA A 533 -37.57 7.15 -11.89
N GLY A 534 -37.55 7.73 -13.09
CA GLY A 534 -38.46 7.36 -14.19
C GLY A 534 -38.21 5.93 -14.70
N SER A 535 -36.98 5.45 -14.62
CA SER A 535 -36.61 4.07 -14.97
C SER A 535 -35.51 3.56 -14.05
N THR A 536 -35.51 2.25 -13.77
CA THR A 536 -34.47 1.60 -12.98
C THR A 536 -34.00 0.32 -13.63
N THR A 537 -32.70 0.01 -13.50
CA THR A 537 -32.09 -1.27 -13.86
C THR A 537 -31.36 -1.80 -12.66
N ALA A 538 -31.64 -3.04 -12.26
CA ALA A 538 -31.04 -3.65 -11.09
C ALA A 538 -30.39 -4.99 -11.47
N TYR A 539 -29.26 -5.28 -10.84
CA TYR A 539 -28.60 -6.57 -10.92
C TYR A 539 -27.92 -6.91 -9.61
N ASP A 540 -28.01 -8.16 -9.22
CA ASP A 540 -27.28 -8.72 -8.11
C ASP A 540 -26.13 -9.58 -8.63
N PHE A 541 -25.11 -9.75 -7.82
CA PHE A 541 -23.97 -10.58 -8.18
C PHE A 541 -23.34 -11.22 -6.94
N LEU A 542 -22.66 -12.34 -7.22
CA LEU A 542 -21.82 -13.06 -6.29
C LEU A 542 -20.41 -13.15 -6.89
N THR A 543 -19.42 -12.62 -6.18
CA THR A 543 -18.00 -12.80 -6.49
C THR A 543 -17.41 -13.82 -5.52
N GLY A 544 -16.80 -14.87 -6.03
CA GLY A 544 -16.41 -16.05 -5.25
C GLY A 544 -17.52 -17.11 -5.25
N PRO A 545 -17.56 -18.02 -4.25
CA PRO A 545 -16.60 -18.15 -3.16
C PRO A 545 -15.20 -18.59 -3.64
N ASP A 546 -14.16 -18.06 -2.99
CA ASP A 546 -12.78 -18.54 -3.14
C ASP A 546 -12.32 -19.18 -1.83
N ALA A 547 -11.59 -20.26 -1.92
CA ALA A 547 -11.05 -20.96 -0.76
C ALA A 547 -9.64 -21.46 -1.06
N ASN A 548 -8.75 -21.24 -0.12
CA ASN A 548 -7.36 -21.63 -0.24
C ASN A 548 -6.92 -22.38 1.01
N VAL A 549 -5.96 -23.29 0.85
CA VAL A 549 -5.36 -24.06 1.95
C VAL A 549 -3.85 -24.07 1.77
N SER A 550 -3.10 -23.93 2.87
CA SER A 550 -1.65 -23.98 2.82
C SER A 550 -1.06 -24.87 3.89
N LEU A 551 0.05 -25.50 3.55
CA LEU A 551 0.92 -26.27 4.45
C LEU A 551 2.28 -25.60 4.50
N ILE A 552 2.82 -25.36 5.70
CA ILE A 552 4.05 -24.62 5.90
C ILE A 552 4.97 -25.40 6.83
N GLY A 553 6.23 -25.53 6.45
CA GLY A 553 7.31 -26.06 7.28
C GLY A 553 8.52 -25.16 7.25
N ARG A 554 9.14 -24.89 8.40
CA ARG A 554 10.39 -24.13 8.52
C ARG A 554 11.29 -24.77 9.53
N LEU A 555 12.57 -24.86 9.20
CA LEU A 555 13.67 -25.26 10.07
C LEU A 555 14.67 -24.12 10.12
N ALA A 556 14.95 -23.60 11.30
CA ALA A 556 16.01 -22.63 11.57
C ALA A 556 17.06 -23.30 12.47
N TYR A 557 18.33 -23.14 12.12
CA TYR A 557 19.44 -23.66 12.89
C TYR A 557 20.52 -22.60 13.02
N SER A 558 21.04 -22.41 14.22
CA SER A 558 22.24 -21.62 14.42
C SER A 558 23.25 -22.34 15.29
N TYR A 559 24.53 -22.09 15.01
CA TYR A 559 25.65 -22.67 15.74
C TYR A 559 26.56 -21.58 16.31
N ASP A 560 26.63 -21.55 17.65
CA ASP A 560 27.58 -20.75 18.44
C ASP A 560 27.50 -19.23 18.11
N ASP A 561 26.34 -18.76 17.78
CA ASP A 561 26.04 -17.38 17.31
C ASP A 561 26.93 -16.93 16.12
N ARG A 562 27.42 -17.87 15.31
CA ARG A 562 28.29 -17.63 14.15
C ARG A 562 27.68 -18.01 12.83
N TYR A 563 27.08 -19.19 12.73
CA TYR A 563 26.48 -19.71 11.51
C TYR A 563 24.99 -19.86 11.66
N PHE A 564 24.23 -19.35 10.68
CA PHE A 564 22.78 -19.37 10.65
C PHE A 564 22.33 -20.00 9.34
N LEU A 565 21.39 -20.94 9.43
CA LEU A 565 20.76 -21.59 8.29
C LEU A 565 19.27 -21.66 8.51
N THR A 566 18.46 -21.24 7.53
CA THR A 566 17.02 -21.44 7.56
C THR A 566 16.56 -22.06 6.25
N ALA A 567 15.78 -23.14 6.36
CA ALA A 567 15.10 -23.76 5.23
C ALA A 567 13.59 -23.70 5.48
N SER A 568 12.83 -23.28 4.49
CA SER A 568 11.38 -23.29 4.53
C SER A 568 10.80 -23.91 3.28
N TRP A 569 9.61 -24.49 3.45
CA TRP A 569 8.80 -25.02 2.37
C TRP A 569 7.34 -24.71 2.65
N ARG A 570 6.68 -24.23 1.62
CA ARG A 570 5.24 -23.97 1.64
C ARG A 570 4.59 -24.60 0.42
N ARG A 571 3.42 -25.21 0.63
CA ARG A 571 2.52 -25.65 -0.44
C ARG A 571 1.20 -24.95 -0.28
N ASP A 572 0.80 -24.24 -1.34
CA ASP A 572 -0.50 -23.56 -1.43
C ASP A 572 -1.40 -24.28 -2.41
N TYR A 573 -2.65 -24.45 -2.03
CA TYR A 573 -3.75 -24.92 -2.88
C TYR A 573 -4.71 -23.76 -3.10
N ALA A 574 -4.95 -23.38 -4.36
CA ALA A 574 -5.83 -22.27 -4.73
C ALA A 574 -7.12 -22.76 -5.38
N GLY A 575 -8.25 -22.31 -4.84
CA GLY A 575 -9.57 -22.60 -5.38
C GLY A 575 -9.78 -22.12 -6.81
N ARG A 576 -9.10 -21.06 -7.24
CA ARG A 576 -9.22 -20.45 -8.58
C ARG A 576 -8.58 -21.27 -9.68
N LEU A 577 -7.51 -22.00 -9.40
CA LEU A 577 -6.80 -22.80 -10.41
C LEU A 577 -7.52 -24.10 -10.78
N PRO A 578 -7.29 -24.64 -11.98
CA PRO A 578 -7.80 -25.96 -12.38
C PRO A 578 -7.37 -27.04 -11.40
N LYS A 579 -8.26 -28.03 -11.17
CA LYS A 579 -8.07 -29.04 -10.12
C LYS A 579 -6.73 -29.77 -10.15
N ASP A 580 -6.21 -30.06 -11.33
CA ASP A 580 -4.97 -30.82 -11.51
C ASP A 580 -3.70 -29.95 -11.35
N ASN A 581 -3.86 -28.62 -11.38
CA ASN A 581 -2.79 -27.64 -11.29
C ASN A 581 -3.02 -26.59 -10.18
N ASN A 582 -3.87 -26.93 -9.19
CA ASN A 582 -4.28 -25.96 -8.17
C ASN A 582 -3.28 -25.81 -7.01
N TYR A 583 -2.17 -26.52 -7.02
CA TYR A 583 -1.15 -26.37 -5.99
C TYR A 583 0.16 -25.81 -6.54
N GLY A 584 0.91 -25.11 -5.66
CA GLY A 584 2.26 -24.63 -5.91
C GLY A 584 3.18 -24.92 -4.72
N ASP A 585 4.44 -25.25 -5.01
CA ASP A 585 5.49 -25.48 -4.01
C ASP A 585 6.48 -24.32 -4.02
N PHE A 586 6.70 -23.72 -2.84
CA PHE A 586 7.52 -22.53 -2.65
C PHE A 586 8.64 -22.80 -1.63
N PRO A 587 9.76 -23.40 -2.07
CA PRO A 587 10.92 -23.61 -1.21
C PRO A 587 11.74 -22.34 -1.04
N ALA A 588 12.40 -22.21 0.12
CA ALA A 588 13.37 -21.14 0.36
C ALA A 588 14.50 -21.60 1.28
N LEU A 589 15.67 -21.02 1.08
CA LEU A 589 16.90 -21.29 1.84
C LEU A 589 17.62 -19.98 2.11
N THR A 590 18.04 -19.77 3.37
CA THR A 590 18.87 -18.63 3.74
C THR A 590 20.04 -19.09 4.59
N ALA A 591 21.19 -18.44 4.42
CA ALA A 591 22.38 -18.68 5.22
C ALA A 591 23.04 -17.36 5.60
N ALA A 592 23.59 -17.29 6.82
CA ALA A 592 24.42 -16.17 7.24
C ALA A 592 25.62 -16.63 8.08
N TRP A 593 26.68 -15.83 8.01
CA TRP A 593 27.91 -16.03 8.76
C TRP A 593 28.34 -14.73 9.43
N LYS A 594 28.32 -14.69 10.76
CA LYS A 594 28.86 -13.59 11.55
C LYS A 594 30.41 -13.79 11.67
N ILE A 595 31.12 -13.18 10.74
CA ILE A 595 32.59 -13.27 10.68
C ILE A 595 33.25 -12.65 11.91
N SER A 596 32.62 -11.57 12.43
CA SER A 596 33.08 -10.89 13.65
C SER A 596 33.10 -11.78 14.91
N ASN A 597 32.31 -12.87 14.93
CA ASN A 597 32.27 -13.80 16.08
C ASN A 597 33.27 -14.95 15.96
N GLU A 598 34.10 -14.96 14.92
CA GLU A 598 35.13 -16.00 14.73
C GLU A 598 36.37 -15.73 15.57
N ALA A 599 37.00 -16.79 16.06
CA ALA A 599 38.22 -16.71 16.89
C ALA A 599 39.42 -16.06 16.18
N PHE A 600 39.44 -16.04 14.85
CA PHE A 600 40.47 -15.37 14.05
C PHE A 600 40.20 -13.87 13.83
N PHE A 601 38.95 -13.40 14.11
CA PHE A 601 38.62 -11.99 13.95
C PHE A 601 39.18 -11.21 15.15
N PRO A 602 39.95 -10.15 14.92
CA PRO A 602 40.53 -9.40 16.02
C PRO A 602 39.44 -8.60 16.79
N GLU A 603 39.46 -8.74 18.12
CA GLU A 603 38.70 -7.84 18.95
C GLU A 603 39.17 -6.40 18.75
N ASN A 604 38.27 -5.48 18.38
CA ASN A 604 38.60 -4.07 18.16
C ASN A 604 37.36 -3.22 18.35
N ASP A 605 37.55 -1.94 18.64
CA ASP A 605 36.47 -0.98 18.86
C ASP A 605 35.92 -0.39 17.55
N VAL A 606 36.44 -0.81 16.40
CA VAL A 606 36.06 -0.26 15.11
C VAL A 606 34.95 -1.07 14.44
N VAL A 607 35.10 -2.38 14.37
CA VAL A 607 34.14 -3.30 13.73
C VAL A 607 33.44 -4.13 14.81
N ASN A 608 32.17 -3.85 15.05
CA ASN A 608 31.36 -4.54 16.06
C ASN A 608 30.61 -5.73 15.48
N LEU A 609 30.18 -5.64 14.22
CA LEU A 609 29.53 -6.71 13.47
C LEU A 609 30.05 -6.69 12.04
N LEU A 610 30.47 -7.86 11.56
CA LEU A 610 30.65 -8.14 10.14
C LEU A 610 29.92 -9.46 9.85
N LYS A 611 28.82 -9.35 9.08
CA LYS A 611 27.99 -10.50 8.71
C LYS A 611 27.81 -10.54 7.20
N VAL A 612 27.97 -11.73 6.62
CA VAL A 612 27.66 -12.02 5.22
C VAL A 612 26.43 -12.92 5.20
N ARG A 613 25.51 -12.66 4.28
CA ARG A 613 24.29 -13.43 4.11
C ARG A 613 24.01 -13.75 2.66
N ALA A 614 23.35 -14.87 2.44
CA ALA A 614 22.88 -15.32 1.13
C ALA A 614 21.49 -15.93 1.28
N SER A 615 20.60 -15.63 0.33
CA SER A 615 19.29 -16.22 0.29
C SER A 615 18.87 -16.62 -1.12
N TRP A 616 17.99 -17.62 -1.20
CA TRP A 616 17.30 -18.06 -2.38
C TRP A 616 15.90 -18.51 -2.02
N GLY A 617 14.91 -18.14 -2.83
CA GLY A 617 13.55 -18.57 -2.59
C GLY A 617 12.65 -18.39 -3.80
N ARG A 618 11.49 -19.06 -3.72
CA ARG A 618 10.39 -18.95 -4.68
C ARG A 618 9.11 -18.54 -3.98
N VAL A 619 8.32 -17.70 -4.65
CA VAL A 619 6.96 -17.31 -4.27
C VAL A 619 6.04 -17.41 -5.47
N GLY A 620 4.76 -17.69 -5.23
CA GLY A 620 3.74 -17.77 -6.26
C GLY A 620 2.95 -16.47 -6.37
N ASN A 621 2.29 -16.29 -7.52
CA ASN A 621 1.33 -15.24 -7.75
C ASN A 621 0.16 -15.78 -8.58
N LEU A 622 -1.06 -15.37 -8.25
CA LEU A 622 -2.27 -15.67 -9.03
C LEU A 622 -2.77 -14.47 -9.84
N GLY A 623 -2.18 -13.30 -9.59
CA GLY A 623 -2.35 -12.05 -10.36
C GLY A 623 -3.76 -11.81 -10.88
N SER A 624 -3.87 -11.86 -12.21
CA SER A 624 -5.06 -11.54 -12.98
C SER A 624 -6.17 -12.60 -12.96
N ILE A 625 -5.99 -13.74 -12.28
CA ILE A 625 -7.05 -14.77 -12.23
C ILE A 625 -8.18 -14.28 -11.34
N GLY A 626 -9.30 -13.92 -11.93
CA GLY A 626 -10.50 -13.51 -11.22
C GLY A 626 -11.11 -14.66 -10.37
N TYR A 627 -11.82 -14.29 -9.32
CA TYR A 627 -12.52 -15.26 -8.44
C TYR A 627 -13.48 -16.15 -9.20
N ASN A 628 -14.11 -15.66 -10.25
CA ASN A 628 -15.10 -16.36 -11.06
C ASN A 628 -14.51 -17.02 -12.32
N TYR A 629 -13.18 -17.14 -12.42
CA TYR A 629 -12.53 -17.70 -13.61
C TYR A 629 -13.05 -19.07 -14.03
N LYS A 630 -13.40 -19.92 -13.06
CA LYS A 630 -13.97 -21.26 -13.32
C LYS A 630 -15.44 -21.26 -13.69
N SER A 631 -16.12 -20.15 -13.50
CA SER A 631 -17.55 -20.03 -13.78
C SER A 631 -17.73 -19.53 -15.22
N ALA A 632 -18.01 -20.44 -16.14
CA ALA A 632 -18.49 -20.04 -17.46
C ALA A 632 -19.84 -19.33 -17.30
N VAL A 633 -19.84 -17.99 -17.30
CA VAL A 633 -21.06 -17.22 -17.16
C VAL A 633 -21.65 -16.97 -18.53
N LEU A 634 -22.85 -17.46 -18.75
CA LEU A 634 -23.67 -17.01 -19.86
C LEU A 634 -24.20 -15.62 -19.51
N LYS A 635 -23.69 -14.61 -20.20
CA LYS A 635 -24.15 -13.23 -20.04
C LYS A 635 -25.05 -12.85 -21.22
N LYS A 636 -26.10 -12.11 -20.92
CA LYS A 636 -26.88 -11.43 -21.95
C LYS A 636 -25.96 -10.53 -22.76
N SER A 637 -25.90 -10.67 -24.09
CA SER A 637 -25.01 -9.91 -24.93
C SER A 637 -25.33 -8.41 -24.85
N SER A 638 -24.30 -7.57 -24.78
CA SER A 638 -24.44 -6.12 -24.96
C SER A 638 -24.79 -5.78 -26.41
N TRP A 639 -25.24 -4.57 -26.65
CA TRP A 639 -25.67 -4.07 -27.96
C TRP A 639 -24.65 -4.32 -29.09
N SER A 640 -23.38 -4.27 -28.79
CA SER A 640 -22.28 -4.44 -29.74
C SER A 640 -21.99 -5.89 -30.12
N GLU A 641 -22.50 -6.87 -29.37
CA GLU A 641 -22.19 -8.30 -29.51
C GLU A 641 -23.38 -9.13 -30.01
N GLN A 642 -24.49 -8.48 -30.36
CA GLN A 642 -25.69 -9.16 -30.81
C GLN A 642 -25.49 -9.79 -32.19
N ALA A 643 -25.38 -11.11 -32.24
CA ALA A 643 -25.57 -11.83 -33.48
C ALA A 643 -27.07 -11.74 -33.85
N GLN A 644 -27.38 -10.96 -34.89
CA GLN A 644 -28.73 -10.91 -35.42
C GLN A 644 -29.04 -12.21 -36.19
N TYR A 645 -29.79 -13.09 -35.57
CA TYR A 645 -30.40 -14.22 -36.27
C TYR A 645 -31.92 -14.00 -36.30
N GLY A 646 -32.49 -13.86 -37.51
CA GLY A 646 -33.92 -13.83 -37.70
C GLY A 646 -34.33 -13.29 -39.05
N PRO A 647 -35.54 -13.59 -39.52
CA PRO A 647 -36.09 -13.01 -40.76
C PRO A 647 -36.26 -11.50 -40.59
N GLU A 648 -36.26 -10.76 -41.71
CA GLU A 648 -36.32 -9.29 -41.82
C GLU A 648 -37.42 -8.52 -41.05
N SER A 649 -38.17 -9.20 -40.20
CA SER A 649 -39.31 -8.64 -39.47
C SER A 649 -38.99 -8.12 -38.08
N GLY A 650 -37.73 -7.75 -37.77
CA GLY A 650 -37.41 -6.90 -36.62
C GLY A 650 -37.50 -7.52 -35.22
N LYS A 651 -37.54 -8.85 -35.08
CA LYS A 651 -37.39 -9.50 -33.77
C LYS A 651 -35.94 -9.81 -33.50
N VAL A 652 -35.31 -9.01 -32.65
CA VAL A 652 -33.99 -9.26 -32.10
C VAL A 652 -34.12 -10.40 -31.09
N TRP A 653 -33.52 -11.54 -31.35
CA TRP A 653 -33.37 -12.60 -30.36
C TRP A 653 -32.25 -12.17 -29.41
N GLU A 654 -32.52 -12.05 -28.14
CA GLU A 654 -31.52 -11.83 -27.13
C GLU A 654 -30.66 -13.11 -26.99
N ASN A 655 -29.45 -13.05 -27.49
CA ASN A 655 -28.51 -14.18 -27.36
C ASN A 655 -27.71 -14.08 -26.07
N PHE A 656 -27.55 -15.20 -25.41
CA PHE A 656 -26.58 -15.36 -24.34
C PHE A 656 -25.25 -15.76 -24.98
N VAL A 657 -24.19 -15.04 -24.66
CA VAL A 657 -22.82 -15.36 -25.07
C VAL A 657 -22.01 -15.72 -23.84
N TYR A 658 -21.06 -16.62 -24.01
CA TYR A 658 -20.03 -16.78 -22.99
C TYR A 658 -19.28 -15.47 -22.88
N ASN A 659 -19.30 -14.86 -21.68
CA ASN A 659 -18.52 -13.66 -21.43
C ASN A 659 -17.22 -14.05 -20.74
N GLY A 660 -16.11 -13.69 -21.35
CA GLY A 660 -14.80 -13.79 -20.73
C GLY A 660 -13.84 -14.71 -21.46
N VAL A 661 -12.89 -15.16 -20.70
CA VAL A 661 -11.71 -15.89 -21.15
C VAL A 661 -11.99 -17.38 -21.10
N ALA A 662 -11.55 -18.14 -22.09
CA ALA A 662 -11.69 -19.58 -22.10
C ALA A 662 -10.95 -20.21 -20.91
N LEU A 663 -11.54 -21.24 -20.32
CA LEU A 663 -10.90 -22.00 -19.26
C LEU A 663 -9.71 -22.80 -19.80
N ASN A 664 -8.52 -22.51 -19.28
CA ASN A 664 -7.31 -23.27 -19.59
C ASN A 664 -7.08 -24.35 -18.52
N PRO A 665 -7.19 -25.63 -18.86
CA PRO A 665 -6.97 -26.72 -17.89
C PRO A 665 -5.52 -26.82 -17.40
N ASN A 666 -4.58 -26.24 -18.15
CA ASN A 666 -3.15 -26.27 -17.83
C ASN A 666 -2.67 -25.01 -17.09
N LEU A 667 -3.58 -24.07 -16.79
CA LEU A 667 -3.20 -22.84 -16.09
C LEU A 667 -2.63 -23.17 -14.70
N THR A 668 -1.49 -22.58 -14.39
CA THR A 668 -0.77 -22.74 -13.12
C THR A 668 -0.30 -21.40 -12.58
N TRP A 669 0.44 -21.44 -11.49
CA TRP A 669 0.99 -20.28 -10.81
C TRP A 669 2.00 -19.51 -11.66
N GLU A 670 1.93 -18.20 -11.61
CA GLU A 670 3.08 -17.35 -11.90
C GLU A 670 4.09 -17.50 -10.76
N THR A 671 5.39 -17.59 -11.07
CA THR A 671 6.43 -17.88 -10.08
C THR A 671 7.52 -16.83 -10.11
N SER A 672 7.82 -16.24 -8.96
CA SER A 672 8.96 -15.36 -8.77
C SER A 672 10.05 -16.11 -8.00
N GLU A 673 11.26 -16.14 -8.55
CA GLU A 673 12.47 -16.73 -7.96
C GLU A 673 13.50 -15.65 -7.76
N GLN A 674 14.16 -15.63 -6.60
CA GLN A 674 15.13 -14.61 -6.28
C GLN A 674 16.35 -15.17 -5.56
N TRP A 675 17.54 -14.65 -5.93
CA TRP A 675 18.78 -14.76 -5.23
C TRP A 675 19.16 -13.42 -4.61
N ASP A 676 19.73 -13.46 -3.43
CA ASP A 676 20.20 -12.28 -2.71
C ASP A 676 21.54 -12.58 -2.03
N LEU A 677 22.47 -11.62 -2.10
CA LEU A 677 23.73 -11.62 -1.40
C LEU A 677 23.87 -10.31 -0.65
N GLY A 678 24.10 -10.36 0.65
CA GLY A 678 24.18 -9.18 1.50
C GLY A 678 25.37 -9.16 2.46
N ILE A 679 25.74 -7.96 2.86
CA ILE A 679 26.74 -7.67 3.89
C ILE A 679 26.13 -6.69 4.87
N ASP A 680 26.18 -7.04 6.16
CA ASP A 680 25.83 -6.15 7.27
C ASP A 680 27.09 -5.81 8.05
N LEU A 681 27.32 -4.53 8.30
CA LEU A 681 28.51 -4.00 8.95
C LEU A 681 28.09 -2.94 9.98
N ASP A 682 28.43 -3.20 11.25
CA ASP A 682 28.28 -2.24 12.33
C ASP A 682 29.65 -1.84 12.85
N MET A 683 29.88 -0.55 12.98
CA MET A 683 31.19 0.01 13.34
C MET A 683 31.09 1.11 14.41
N PHE A 684 32.22 1.38 15.05
CA PHE A 684 32.41 2.48 16.02
C PHE A 684 31.41 2.44 17.20
N ASN A 685 31.30 1.26 17.82
CA ASN A 685 30.32 1.00 18.87
C ASN A 685 28.88 1.22 18.39
N ASN A 686 28.57 0.65 17.21
CA ASN A 686 27.25 0.71 16.56
C ASN A 686 26.80 2.13 16.21
N ARG A 687 27.72 3.09 16.08
CA ARG A 687 27.39 4.43 15.58
C ARG A 687 27.15 4.40 14.07
N LEU A 688 27.94 3.67 13.32
CA LEU A 688 27.77 3.46 11.88
C LEU A 688 27.18 2.07 11.62
N ASN A 689 26.03 2.03 10.95
CA ASN A 689 25.43 0.80 10.44
C ASN A 689 25.35 0.87 8.93
N VAL A 690 25.82 -0.16 8.24
CA VAL A 690 25.81 -0.27 6.77
C VAL A 690 25.22 -1.62 6.38
N ALA A 691 24.27 -1.61 5.44
CA ALA A 691 23.74 -2.79 4.80
C ALA A 691 23.89 -2.66 3.29
N LEU A 692 24.47 -3.65 2.65
CA LEU A 692 24.66 -3.73 1.20
C LEU A 692 24.03 -5.01 0.69
N ASP A 693 23.23 -4.91 -0.39
CA ASP A 693 22.58 -6.05 -1.02
C ASP A 693 22.78 -6.04 -2.53
N TYR A 694 22.99 -7.20 -3.09
CA TYR A 694 22.87 -7.48 -4.52
C TYR A 694 21.81 -8.55 -4.73
N PHE A 695 20.84 -8.32 -5.61
CA PHE A 695 19.77 -9.24 -5.89
C PHE A 695 19.57 -9.52 -7.39
N ASP A 696 19.04 -10.69 -7.67
CA ASP A 696 18.59 -11.14 -9.00
C ASP A 696 17.22 -11.80 -8.84
N LYS A 697 16.15 -11.09 -9.25
CA LYS A 697 14.75 -11.53 -9.18
C LYS A 697 14.29 -11.86 -10.59
N ARG A 698 13.75 -13.06 -10.78
CA ARG A 698 13.20 -13.56 -12.04
C ARG A 698 11.77 -13.99 -11.81
N THR A 699 10.83 -13.45 -12.57
CA THR A 699 9.42 -13.88 -12.57
C THR A 699 9.12 -14.52 -13.91
N PHE A 700 8.64 -15.75 -13.90
CA PHE A 700 8.39 -16.57 -15.08
C PHE A 700 7.03 -17.26 -14.98
N ASN A 701 6.56 -17.86 -16.09
CA ASN A 701 5.20 -18.37 -16.23
C ASN A 701 4.16 -17.27 -15.97
N LEU A 702 4.41 -16.06 -16.47
CA LEU A 702 3.51 -14.94 -16.30
C LEU A 702 2.11 -15.32 -16.80
N ILE A 703 1.08 -14.97 -16.03
CA ILE A 703 -0.30 -15.24 -16.41
C ILE A 703 -0.76 -14.10 -17.33
N GLN A 704 -1.09 -14.44 -18.55
CA GLN A 704 -1.47 -13.48 -19.58
C GLN A 704 -2.69 -13.95 -20.34
N GLU A 705 -3.51 -13.00 -20.77
CA GLU A 705 -4.57 -13.29 -21.73
C GLU A 705 -3.98 -13.34 -23.13
N GLN A 706 -4.07 -14.50 -23.76
CA GLN A 706 -3.75 -14.68 -25.15
C GLN A 706 -5.01 -14.54 -25.98
N THR A 707 -5.07 -13.52 -26.82
CA THR A 707 -6.14 -13.35 -27.81
C THR A 707 -6.17 -14.55 -28.74
N MET A 708 -7.32 -15.17 -28.89
CA MET A 708 -7.52 -16.31 -29.77
C MET A 708 -8.25 -15.87 -31.02
N ASN A 709 -7.76 -16.30 -32.20
CA ASN A 709 -8.44 -16.06 -33.48
C ASN A 709 -9.68 -16.98 -33.64
N TRP A 710 -10.57 -16.91 -32.63
CA TRP A 710 -11.84 -17.61 -32.70
C TRP A 710 -12.90 -16.73 -33.39
N PRO A 711 -13.91 -17.34 -34.00
CA PRO A 711 -15.02 -16.56 -34.54
C PRO A 711 -15.69 -15.78 -33.44
N ASN A 712 -15.92 -14.48 -33.63
CA ASN A 712 -16.58 -13.60 -32.62
C ASN A 712 -17.96 -14.12 -32.19
N THR A 713 -18.56 -15.03 -32.95
CA THR A 713 -19.83 -15.68 -32.62
C THR A 713 -19.78 -16.58 -31.38
N ILE A 714 -18.58 -16.93 -30.90
CA ILE A 714 -18.41 -17.76 -29.69
C ILE A 714 -18.48 -16.90 -28.43
N GLY A 715 -18.20 -15.59 -28.54
CA GLY A 715 -18.18 -14.67 -27.37
C GLY A 715 -16.99 -14.85 -26.43
N ILE A 716 -15.96 -15.56 -26.84
CA ILE A 716 -14.72 -15.77 -26.09
C ILE A 716 -13.61 -14.98 -26.78
N SER A 717 -13.03 -14.02 -26.05
CA SER A 717 -11.98 -13.13 -26.58
C SER A 717 -10.59 -13.75 -26.51
N GLY A 718 -10.32 -14.57 -25.50
CA GLY A 718 -9.00 -15.11 -25.25
C GLY A 718 -8.97 -16.27 -24.26
N MET A 719 -7.78 -16.64 -23.83
CA MET A 719 -7.51 -17.67 -22.85
C MET A 719 -6.33 -17.26 -21.99
N LEU A 720 -6.43 -17.41 -20.67
CA LEU A 720 -5.29 -17.21 -19.78
C LEU A 720 -4.27 -18.32 -19.98
N VAL A 721 -3.02 -17.94 -20.19
CA VAL A 721 -1.89 -18.87 -20.38
C VAL A 721 -0.70 -18.45 -19.54
N ASN A 722 0.14 -19.42 -19.19
CA ASN A 722 1.42 -19.16 -18.53
C ASN A 722 2.51 -18.99 -19.56
N GLN A 723 3.00 -17.77 -19.77
CA GLN A 723 4.07 -17.47 -20.73
C GLN A 723 4.82 -16.19 -20.36
N GLY A 724 6.06 -16.08 -20.79
CA GLY A 724 6.89 -14.91 -20.58
C GLY A 724 7.71 -14.90 -19.30
N GLU A 725 8.69 -14.01 -19.26
CA GLU A 725 9.67 -13.86 -18.17
C GLU A 725 10.12 -12.40 -18.05
N ILE A 726 10.10 -11.89 -16.82
CA ILE A 726 10.64 -10.59 -16.45
C ILE A 726 11.78 -10.80 -15.44
N ARG A 727 12.83 -10.00 -15.55
CA ARG A 727 13.98 -10.06 -14.65
C ARG A 727 14.37 -8.69 -14.11
N ASN A 728 14.51 -8.60 -12.79
CA ASN A 728 15.00 -7.44 -12.05
C ASN A 728 16.34 -7.77 -11.41
N ARG A 729 17.35 -6.95 -11.65
CA ARG A 729 18.65 -7.03 -10.99
C ARG A 729 18.98 -5.69 -10.39
N GLY A 730 19.58 -5.71 -9.22
CA GLY A 730 19.89 -4.46 -8.56
C GLY A 730 20.90 -4.55 -7.45
N PHE A 731 21.33 -3.39 -7.05
CA PHE A 731 22.17 -3.14 -5.91
C PHE A 731 21.47 -2.18 -4.97
N GLU A 732 21.50 -2.48 -3.68
CA GLU A 732 20.93 -1.65 -2.62
C GLU A 732 22.01 -1.32 -1.60
N ALA A 733 21.99 -0.11 -1.07
CA ALA A 733 22.84 0.33 0.02
C ALA A 733 22.01 1.14 1.00
N GLN A 734 22.18 0.84 2.28
CA GLN A 734 21.60 1.63 3.36
C GLN A 734 22.69 1.92 4.37
N MET A 735 22.77 3.17 4.82
CA MET A 735 23.76 3.61 5.80
C MET A 735 23.08 4.50 6.82
N SER A 736 23.42 4.33 8.08
CA SER A 736 22.98 5.23 9.14
C SER A 736 24.13 5.51 10.10
N TRP A 737 24.17 6.76 10.58
CA TRP A 737 25.11 7.22 11.59
C TRP A 737 24.34 7.87 12.73
N LYS A 738 24.61 7.46 13.96
CA LYS A 738 24.07 8.08 15.17
C LYS A 738 25.21 8.44 16.11
N ASP A 739 25.16 9.60 16.71
CA ASP A 739 26.16 10.02 17.70
C ASP A 739 25.57 11.05 18.66
N LYS A 740 26.26 11.24 19.79
CA LYS A 740 25.95 12.27 20.79
C LYS A 740 27.10 13.29 20.78
N ILE A 741 26.77 14.58 20.56
CA ILE A 741 27.74 15.65 20.68
C ILE A 741 28.06 15.92 22.15
N ASN A 742 27.02 15.87 22.98
CA ASN A 742 27.09 15.94 24.44
C ASN A 742 25.81 15.37 25.05
N LYS A 743 25.61 15.51 26.35
CA LYS A 743 24.43 14.98 27.07
C LYS A 743 23.08 15.56 26.60
N ASP A 744 23.07 16.74 26.00
CA ASP A 744 21.85 17.46 25.57
C ASP A 744 21.62 17.38 24.06
N TRP A 745 22.63 16.98 23.27
CA TRP A 745 22.57 16.96 21.81
C TRP A 745 22.95 15.57 21.29
N SER A 746 22.03 14.97 20.60
CA SER A 746 22.26 13.77 19.80
C SER A 746 21.80 14.02 18.36
N TYR A 747 22.38 13.31 17.41
CA TYR A 747 21.98 13.38 16.00
C TYR A 747 21.97 12.01 15.35
N PHE A 748 21.10 11.86 14.38
CA PHE A 748 20.95 10.70 13.54
C PHE A 748 20.88 11.13 12.09
N VAL A 749 21.69 10.50 11.23
CA VAL A 749 21.68 10.72 9.79
C VAL A 749 21.58 9.36 9.10
N SER A 750 20.64 9.22 8.20
CA SER A 750 20.52 8.00 7.39
C SER A 750 20.33 8.33 5.93
N GLY A 751 20.80 7.43 5.08
CA GLY A 751 20.62 7.51 3.65
C GLY A 751 20.48 6.12 3.06
N ASN A 752 19.72 6.01 1.99
CA ASN A 752 19.60 4.79 1.23
C ASN A 752 19.74 5.07 -0.27
N PHE A 753 20.21 4.06 -0.97
CA PHE A 753 20.41 4.10 -2.41
C PHE A 753 19.99 2.77 -3.00
N SER A 754 19.32 2.78 -4.15
CA SER A 754 19.01 1.58 -4.93
C SER A 754 19.19 1.85 -6.42
N TYR A 755 19.77 0.87 -7.09
CA TYR A 755 19.82 0.82 -8.55
C TYR A 755 19.19 -0.46 -9.03
N ILE A 756 18.13 -0.36 -9.83
CA ILE A 756 17.32 -1.49 -10.27
C ILE A 756 17.23 -1.46 -11.80
N LYS A 757 17.59 -2.57 -12.45
CA LYS A 757 17.44 -2.76 -13.90
C LYS A 757 16.39 -3.80 -14.17
N ASN A 758 15.24 -3.34 -14.71
CA ASN A 758 14.16 -4.18 -15.20
C ASN A 758 14.41 -4.59 -16.65
N LYS A 759 14.06 -5.82 -17.00
CA LYS A 759 14.17 -6.34 -18.36
C LYS A 759 13.15 -7.46 -18.60
N VAL A 760 12.41 -7.37 -19.70
CA VAL A 760 11.62 -8.49 -20.23
C VAL A 760 12.56 -9.47 -20.92
N SER A 761 12.81 -10.62 -20.29
CA SER A 761 13.73 -11.65 -20.81
C SER A 761 13.09 -12.48 -21.90
N ASP A 762 11.81 -12.80 -21.73
CA ASP A 762 10.96 -13.49 -22.70
C ASP A 762 9.58 -12.84 -22.70
N ILE A 763 9.09 -12.50 -23.88
CA ILE A 763 7.77 -11.90 -24.04
C ILE A 763 6.65 -12.96 -24.10
N GLY A 764 6.98 -14.21 -24.40
CA GLY A 764 6.02 -15.31 -24.56
C GLY A 764 5.19 -15.27 -25.84
N VAL A 765 4.92 -14.09 -26.35
CA VAL A 765 4.14 -13.89 -27.58
C VAL A 765 5.08 -13.87 -28.80
N LYS A 766 4.67 -14.51 -29.90
CA LYS A 766 5.41 -14.52 -31.17
C LYS A 766 4.53 -13.99 -32.29
N ASN A 767 5.17 -13.23 -33.19
CA ASN A 767 4.58 -12.83 -34.45
C ASN A 767 4.44 -14.03 -35.41
N GLN A 768 3.72 -13.86 -36.50
CA GLN A 768 3.51 -14.91 -37.52
C GLN A 768 4.82 -15.43 -38.13
N ASP A 769 5.87 -14.60 -38.18
CA ASP A 769 7.20 -14.94 -38.69
C ASP A 769 8.10 -15.61 -37.62
N GLY A 770 7.58 -15.83 -36.40
CA GLY A 770 8.30 -16.43 -35.27
C GLY A 770 9.18 -15.46 -34.47
N THR A 771 9.25 -14.18 -34.84
CA THR A 771 9.95 -13.16 -34.08
C THR A 771 9.20 -12.86 -32.75
N PRO A 772 9.89 -12.35 -31.69
CA PRO A 772 9.22 -11.91 -30.48
C PRO A 772 8.15 -10.86 -30.80
N GLY A 773 6.96 -11.03 -30.24
CA GLY A 773 5.90 -10.04 -30.30
C GLY A 773 6.12 -8.89 -29.31
N VAL A 774 5.09 -8.09 -29.14
CA VAL A 774 5.07 -7.01 -28.14
C VAL A 774 3.77 -7.08 -27.33
N TRP A 775 3.83 -6.70 -26.07
CA TRP A 775 2.61 -6.37 -25.32
C TRP A 775 2.36 -4.88 -25.50
N THR A 776 1.27 -4.55 -26.11
CA THR A 776 0.81 -3.18 -26.20
C THR A 776 0.02 -2.88 -24.94
N GLY A 777 0.40 -1.85 -24.22
CA GLY A 777 -0.38 -1.39 -23.06
C GLY A 777 -1.74 -0.87 -23.53
N GLU A 778 -2.75 -0.99 -22.70
CA GLU A 778 -4.07 -0.38 -22.95
C GLU A 778 -4.05 1.16 -22.85
N GLY A 779 -2.88 1.76 -22.61
CA GLY A 779 -2.68 3.18 -22.41
C GLY A 779 -2.71 3.99 -23.68
N GLY A 780 -3.81 3.97 -24.40
CA GLY A 780 -4.11 5.04 -25.34
C GLY A 780 -4.41 6.33 -24.60
N PHE A 781 -3.73 7.42 -24.97
CA PHE A 781 -4.10 8.73 -24.49
C PHE A 781 -4.94 9.41 -25.56
N ARG A 782 -6.25 9.51 -25.34
CA ARG A 782 -7.23 9.99 -26.33
C ARG A 782 -7.10 9.23 -27.65
N ASN A 783 -6.78 9.92 -28.75
CA ASN A 783 -6.65 9.32 -30.08
C ASN A 783 -5.25 8.75 -30.37
N ILE A 784 -4.32 8.79 -29.41
CA ILE A 784 -3.00 8.16 -29.53
C ILE A 784 -3.10 6.75 -28.94
N PRO A 785 -3.11 5.69 -29.78
CA PRO A 785 -3.49 4.36 -29.31
C PRO A 785 -2.45 3.71 -28.38
N TYR A 786 -1.16 4.05 -28.52
CA TYR A 786 -0.10 3.42 -27.74
C TYR A 786 1.03 4.41 -27.46
N ILE A 787 1.16 4.84 -26.21
CA ILE A 787 2.27 5.71 -25.77
C ILE A 787 3.37 4.94 -25.04
N TYR A 788 3.12 3.67 -24.72
CA TYR A 788 4.10 2.75 -24.17
C TYR A 788 3.88 1.33 -24.71
N GLN A 789 4.95 0.55 -24.69
CA GLN A 789 4.92 -0.87 -25.07
C GLN A 789 5.88 -1.67 -24.18
N THR A 790 5.62 -2.96 -24.09
CA THR A 790 6.53 -3.94 -23.51
C THR A 790 7.07 -4.82 -24.62
N ALA A 791 8.39 -4.81 -24.80
CA ALA A 791 9.07 -5.59 -25.81
C ALA A 791 10.21 -6.43 -25.19
N GLN A 792 10.51 -7.57 -25.79
CA GLN A 792 11.63 -8.41 -25.36
C GLN A 792 12.94 -7.65 -25.39
N GLY A 793 13.70 -7.72 -24.29
CA GLY A 793 14.97 -7.03 -24.15
C GLY A 793 14.89 -5.63 -23.56
N GLN A 794 13.69 -5.02 -23.50
CA GLN A 794 13.42 -3.70 -22.93
C GLN A 794 12.86 -3.80 -21.50
N PRO A 795 12.83 -2.71 -20.75
CA PRO A 795 12.05 -2.64 -19.51
C PRO A 795 10.56 -2.79 -19.77
N LEU A 796 9.83 -3.27 -18.77
CA LEU A 796 8.36 -3.32 -18.78
C LEU A 796 7.80 -1.89 -18.95
N ASN A 797 6.74 -1.75 -19.74
CA ASN A 797 6.03 -0.48 -19.96
C ASN A 797 6.94 0.68 -20.39
N SER A 798 7.87 0.43 -21.32
CA SER A 798 8.75 1.46 -21.86
C SER A 798 7.97 2.45 -22.71
N PHE A 799 8.24 3.74 -22.58
CA PHE A 799 7.67 4.73 -23.48
C PHE A 799 8.00 4.40 -24.94
N TYR A 800 6.97 4.42 -25.78
CA TYR A 800 7.06 4.16 -27.21
C TYR A 800 6.56 5.38 -27.97
N LEU A 801 7.45 6.35 -28.13
CA LEU A 801 7.16 7.64 -28.73
C LEU A 801 8.13 7.93 -29.88
N ILE A 802 7.73 8.83 -30.76
CA ILE A 802 8.62 9.32 -31.82
C ILE A 802 9.72 10.14 -31.15
N LYS A 803 10.96 9.73 -31.35
CA LYS A 803 12.12 10.51 -30.88
C LYS A 803 12.24 11.78 -31.73
N THR A 804 12.22 12.93 -31.08
CA THR A 804 12.42 14.22 -31.72
C THR A 804 13.85 14.69 -31.55
N ASP A 805 14.44 15.27 -32.57
CA ASP A 805 15.79 15.83 -32.57
C ASP A 805 15.79 17.36 -32.30
N GLY A 806 14.63 17.92 -31.90
CA GLY A 806 14.41 19.33 -31.65
C GLY A 806 13.34 19.94 -32.57
N LEU A 807 13.30 21.27 -32.56
CA LEU A 807 12.41 22.04 -33.43
C LEU A 807 13.21 22.62 -34.61
N PHE A 808 12.64 22.60 -35.80
CA PHE A 808 13.20 23.31 -36.92
C PHE A 808 13.36 24.80 -36.61
N GLN A 809 14.54 25.36 -36.87
CA GLN A 809 14.87 26.76 -36.59
C GLN A 809 14.73 27.63 -37.81
N SER A 810 14.56 27.03 -39.01
CA SER A 810 14.45 27.78 -40.26
C SER A 810 13.71 26.95 -41.30
N ASP A 811 13.13 27.62 -42.32
CA ASP A 811 12.50 26.96 -43.48
C ASP A 811 13.49 26.10 -44.29
N ALA A 812 14.77 26.40 -44.20
CA ALA A 812 15.82 25.62 -44.86
C ALA A 812 16.07 24.27 -44.17
N GLU A 813 15.77 24.14 -42.90
CA GLU A 813 15.83 22.86 -42.16
C GLU A 813 14.62 21.99 -42.44
N VAL A 814 13.50 22.57 -42.86
CA VAL A 814 12.26 21.82 -43.20
C VAL A 814 12.34 21.24 -44.61
N ALA A 815 13.09 21.86 -45.51
CA ALA A 815 13.30 21.44 -46.91
C ALA A 815 14.32 20.31 -47.04
#